data_d49e19bdd4837315bb24fbb9d389a6c8
#
_entry.id   d49e19bdd4837315bb24fbb9d389a6c8
#
_cell.length_a   1.000
_cell.length_b   1.000
_cell.length_c   1.000
_cell.angle_alpha   90.00
_cell.angle_beta   90.00
_cell.angle_gamma   90.00
#
_symmetry.space_group_name_H-M   'P 1'
#
loop_
_entity.id
_entity.type
_entity.pdbx_description
1 polymer ?
#
loop_
_entity_poly.entity_id
_entity_poly.type
_entity_poly.pdbx_seq_one_letter_code
_entity_poly.pdbx_strand_id
1 'polypeptide(L)'
;MTRRLVTLFISFAVVVAACTPGPTPTAVQVPSPTASEQPVSTAAPTDTPSPEAPTAAPSPEPTLGPLDGILREPVTDADRMNAEAIGAADLPVGDLRDLAIRFKGLPADTPEKTCTTAPARNVGDRLVFQVSNNDTFEQFEVTATLVSKEPTVYMWVDDQWLDQIDRTAVAAAAKELSQRIIPRNRELFGLEWSPGIDCDENLHVLHTSNTAAGGYFSSVDQYTTAVRDDSNEKEMFYIDVEGIGAPSLIGSSFYLGTLAHEYQHMIHFNVDRNEDTWANEGLSDLAMLLNGYSIGGADFAFAGEPNTQLNFWPEGGGRGENYGAAYLFWLYFYDKYGEQAITEIVADPRNGLDGVAGALQRVGYPGALDDFFADWVIAKFVDNPSLDDGRYGFKETDPPTADIAQTFDSFPHQFMRPRRVSQYAAQYYQLLGDRDLHVDFVGSSRARMIDAAPHSGETFWWSNRGDSANLRLTREVDLTGAGKATLSYWTWYDTEADWDYAYVSVSTDGGQTYQTLKTPSGTERNPNNNNLGWGYTGNSGGGEDPVWIQESVDLTPYAGKKILLRFEVVNDLAVNLPGFAVDDVEIPEIGFQDDAETDTGWTAEGWIRTNNFVPQRFIAQVIGYGKDGSTTVMRLPIDADNTGAWDIPLSRWKSGVLVLAATAVKSSEPALFTWTITEK
;
A
#
# COMPACT_ATOMS: atom_id res chain seq x y z
N MET A 1 -52.74 28.04 -16.75
CA MET A 1 -51.41 28.64 -16.97
C MET A 1 -50.38 27.58 -16.57
N THR A 2 -49.98 26.80 -17.52
CA THR A 2 -49.08 25.64 -17.38
C THR A 2 -47.65 26.11 -17.51
N ARG A 3 -46.85 26.02 -16.44
CA ARG A 3 -45.39 26.19 -16.52
C ARG A 3 -44.74 24.87 -16.85
N ARG A 4 -44.11 24.78 -18.02
CA ARG A 4 -43.22 23.69 -18.41
C ARG A 4 -41.90 23.85 -17.66
N LEU A 5 -41.52 22.86 -16.83
CA LEU A 5 -40.14 22.69 -16.38
C LEU A 5 -39.32 22.13 -17.55
N VAL A 6 -38.30 22.87 -17.94
CA VAL A 6 -37.24 22.38 -18.83
C VAL A 6 -36.16 21.79 -17.91
N THR A 7 -36.06 20.49 -17.89
CA THR A 7 -34.95 19.78 -17.18
C THR A 7 -33.73 19.84 -18.10
N LEU A 8 -32.76 20.62 -17.69
CA LEU A 8 -31.45 20.70 -18.33
C LEU A 8 -30.61 19.50 -17.81
N PHE A 9 -30.42 18.49 -18.63
CA PHE A 9 -29.41 17.46 -18.38
C PHE A 9 -28.02 18.08 -18.62
N ILE A 10 -27.32 18.43 -17.55
CA ILE A 10 -25.88 18.70 -17.60
C ILE A 10 -25.21 17.34 -17.42
N SER A 11 -24.68 16.78 -18.50
CA SER A 11 -23.76 15.65 -18.45
C SER A 11 -22.46 16.14 -17.82
N PHE A 12 -22.27 15.85 -16.55
CA PHE A 12 -20.95 15.93 -15.93
C PHE A 12 -20.12 14.76 -16.47
N ALA A 13 -19.15 15.06 -17.32
CA ALA A 13 -18.05 14.16 -17.57
C ALA A 13 -17.20 14.17 -16.28
N VAL A 14 -17.34 13.14 -15.48
CA VAL A 14 -16.41 12.83 -14.39
C VAL A 14 -15.10 12.44 -15.07
N VAL A 15 -14.15 13.35 -15.10
CA VAL A 15 -12.76 13.01 -15.39
C VAL A 15 -12.23 12.42 -14.10
N VAL A 16 -12.42 11.11 -13.93
CA VAL A 16 -11.64 10.32 -13.02
C VAL A 16 -10.23 10.39 -13.60
N ALA A 17 -9.27 10.90 -12.86
CA ALA A 17 -7.86 10.62 -13.11
C ALA A 17 -7.62 9.16 -12.78
N ALA A 18 -8.20 8.27 -13.59
CA ALA A 18 -7.82 6.90 -13.63
C ALA A 18 -6.51 6.87 -14.41
N CYS A 19 -5.45 6.35 -13.85
CA CYS A 19 -4.36 5.78 -14.61
C CYS A 19 -4.98 4.84 -15.64
N THR A 20 -5.08 5.28 -16.88
CA THR A 20 -5.49 4.42 -17.99
C THR A 20 -4.37 3.41 -18.15
N PRO A 21 -4.66 2.10 -18.24
CA PRO A 21 -3.64 1.13 -18.59
C PRO A 21 -3.06 1.54 -19.94
N GLY A 22 -1.75 1.77 -19.97
CA GLY A 22 -1.01 2.11 -21.18
C GLY A 22 -1.26 1.05 -22.24
N PRO A 23 -1.22 1.40 -23.54
CA PRO A 23 -1.39 0.43 -24.59
C PRO A 23 -0.29 -0.62 -24.47
N THR A 24 -0.71 -1.89 -24.43
CA THR A 24 0.17 -3.06 -24.50
C THR A 24 1.26 -2.82 -25.55
N PRO A 25 2.55 -2.98 -25.23
CA PRO A 25 3.62 -2.74 -26.17
C PRO A 25 3.44 -3.67 -27.37
N THR A 26 3.19 -3.09 -28.53
CA THR A 26 3.15 -3.82 -29.80
C THR A 26 4.56 -4.35 -30.05
N ALA A 27 4.71 -5.66 -30.08
CA ALA A 27 5.97 -6.34 -30.37
C ALA A 27 6.60 -5.75 -31.63
N VAL A 28 7.75 -5.12 -31.47
CA VAL A 28 8.58 -4.67 -32.56
C VAL A 28 9.12 -5.93 -33.26
N GLN A 29 8.62 -6.20 -34.46
CA GLN A 29 9.20 -7.23 -35.32
C GLN A 29 10.62 -6.82 -35.74
N VAL A 30 11.60 -7.53 -35.19
CA VAL A 30 12.97 -7.50 -35.69
C VAL A 30 12.99 -8.13 -37.09
N PRO A 31 13.52 -7.49 -38.14
CA PRO A 31 13.61 -8.08 -39.46
C PRO A 31 14.55 -9.29 -39.46
N SER A 32 14.05 -10.43 -39.92
CA SER A 32 14.86 -11.64 -40.15
C SER A 32 15.94 -11.41 -41.19
N PRO A 33 17.16 -11.97 -40.99
CA PRO A 33 18.18 -11.92 -42.01
C PRO A 33 17.85 -12.80 -43.22
N THR A 34 18.18 -12.28 -44.38
CA THR A 34 17.98 -12.84 -45.71
C THR A 34 18.62 -14.22 -45.86
N ALA A 35 17.84 -15.17 -46.36
CA ALA A 35 18.29 -16.53 -46.68
C ALA A 35 19.32 -16.53 -47.82
N SER A 36 20.40 -17.26 -47.64
CA SER A 36 21.35 -17.64 -48.66
C SER A 36 20.93 -18.99 -49.28
N GLU A 37 21.11 -19.12 -50.60
CA GLU A 37 20.63 -20.20 -51.43
C GLU A 37 21.15 -21.59 -51.07
N GLN A 38 20.31 -22.59 -51.28
CA GLN A 38 20.55 -24.03 -51.16
C GLN A 38 21.27 -24.61 -52.38
N PRO A 39 21.85 -25.79 -52.26
CA PRO A 39 21.93 -26.74 -53.36
C PRO A 39 20.90 -27.87 -53.20
N VAL A 40 20.33 -28.22 -54.35
CA VAL A 40 19.35 -29.28 -54.61
C VAL A 40 19.94 -30.65 -54.33
N SER A 41 19.18 -31.57 -53.64
CA SER A 41 19.45 -33.01 -53.67
C SER A 41 18.15 -33.81 -53.62
N THR A 42 18.00 -34.57 -54.66
CA THR A 42 17.26 -35.78 -55.05
C THR A 42 16.37 -36.53 -54.02
N ALA A 43 15.24 -37.00 -54.60
CA ALA A 43 14.09 -37.74 -54.08
C ALA A 43 14.39 -38.98 -53.22
N ALA A 44 13.51 -39.22 -52.28
CA ALA A 44 13.40 -40.43 -51.48
C ALA A 44 11.93 -40.92 -51.35
N PRO A 45 11.68 -42.11 -50.93
CA PRO A 45 10.44 -42.84 -51.27
C PRO A 45 9.27 -42.52 -50.32
N THR A 46 8.08 -42.77 -50.92
CA THR A 46 6.75 -42.66 -50.29
C THR A 46 6.61 -43.58 -49.09
N ASP A 47 6.33 -43.01 -47.91
CA ASP A 47 5.81 -43.72 -46.75
C ASP A 47 4.28 -43.61 -46.67
N THR A 48 3.66 -44.79 -46.44
CA THR A 48 2.24 -44.98 -46.23
C THR A 48 1.80 -44.34 -44.92
N PRO A 49 0.64 -43.66 -44.83
CA PRO A 49 0.19 -43.06 -43.56
C PRO A 49 -0.18 -44.14 -42.55
N SER A 50 0.47 -44.07 -41.38
CA SER A 50 0.08 -44.79 -40.16
C SER A 50 -1.28 -44.29 -39.66
N PRO A 51 -2.16 -45.14 -39.14
CA PRO A 51 -3.47 -44.68 -38.64
C PRO A 51 -3.28 -43.77 -37.44
N GLU A 52 -3.92 -42.61 -37.50
CA GLU A 52 -4.02 -41.64 -36.42
C GLU A 52 -4.55 -42.29 -35.15
N ALA A 53 -3.82 -42.19 -34.06
CA ALA A 53 -4.26 -42.61 -32.72
C ALA A 53 -5.49 -41.73 -32.33
N PRO A 54 -6.54 -42.32 -31.73
CA PRO A 54 -7.70 -41.53 -31.33
C PRO A 54 -7.27 -40.47 -30.32
N THR A 55 -7.57 -39.22 -30.64
CA THR A 55 -7.41 -38.07 -29.75
C THR A 55 -8.20 -38.38 -28.48
N ALA A 56 -7.51 -38.52 -27.34
CA ALA A 56 -8.16 -38.65 -26.06
C ALA A 56 -9.04 -37.43 -25.82
N ALA A 57 -10.31 -37.65 -25.50
CA ALA A 57 -11.22 -36.58 -25.10
C ALA A 57 -10.57 -35.84 -23.92
N PRO A 58 -10.66 -34.50 -23.84
CA PRO A 58 -10.15 -33.76 -22.71
C PRO A 58 -10.76 -34.32 -21.42
N SER A 59 -9.91 -34.67 -20.49
CA SER A 59 -10.34 -35.07 -19.12
C SER A 59 -11.26 -33.97 -18.60
N PRO A 60 -12.44 -34.27 -18.03
CA PRO A 60 -13.27 -33.22 -17.45
C PRO A 60 -12.47 -32.54 -16.37
N GLU A 61 -12.40 -31.18 -16.40
CA GLU A 61 -11.85 -30.41 -15.31
C GLU A 61 -12.52 -30.87 -14.00
N PRO A 62 -11.77 -31.09 -12.92
CA PRO A 62 -12.35 -31.47 -11.65
C PRO A 62 -13.39 -30.43 -11.24
N THR A 63 -14.62 -30.88 -10.99
CA THR A 63 -15.68 -30.03 -10.48
C THR A 63 -15.34 -29.68 -9.03
N LEU A 64 -14.80 -28.50 -8.79
CA LEU A 64 -14.48 -28.02 -7.45
C LEU A 64 -15.75 -27.99 -6.60
N GLY A 65 -15.68 -28.59 -5.41
CA GLY A 65 -16.77 -28.59 -4.43
C GLY A 65 -16.86 -27.23 -3.69
N PRO A 66 -17.94 -27.00 -2.94
CA PRO A 66 -18.14 -25.73 -2.22
C PRO A 66 -17.13 -25.46 -1.10
N LEU A 67 -16.32 -26.45 -0.70
CA LEU A 67 -15.29 -26.31 0.34
C LEU A 67 -13.86 -26.37 -0.22
N ASP A 68 -13.70 -26.58 -1.53
CA ASP A 68 -12.37 -26.70 -2.12
C ASP A 68 -11.58 -25.37 -2.00
N GLY A 69 -10.37 -25.45 -1.46
CA GLY A 69 -9.49 -24.31 -1.21
C GLY A 69 -9.74 -23.55 0.10
N ILE A 70 -10.85 -23.82 0.83
CA ILE A 70 -11.04 -23.24 2.17
C ILE A 70 -10.10 -23.96 3.15
N LEU A 71 -9.17 -23.22 3.75
CA LEU A 71 -8.27 -23.73 4.79
C LEU A 71 -9.07 -24.02 6.06
N ARG A 72 -9.16 -25.28 6.46
CA ARG A 72 -9.95 -25.74 7.62
C ARG A 72 -9.11 -26.35 8.73
N GLU A 73 -7.79 -26.35 8.59
CA GLU A 73 -6.90 -26.81 9.66
C GLU A 73 -7.09 -25.92 10.89
N PRO A 74 -7.07 -26.52 12.10
CA PRO A 74 -7.20 -25.75 13.32
C PRO A 74 -6.10 -24.69 13.45
N VAL A 75 -6.46 -23.51 13.95
CA VAL A 75 -5.48 -22.49 14.34
C VAL A 75 -4.56 -23.02 15.39
N THR A 76 -3.26 -23.03 15.12
CA THR A 76 -2.22 -23.49 16.03
C THR A 76 -1.76 -22.41 17.00
N ASP A 77 -0.99 -22.79 18.02
CA ASP A 77 -0.35 -21.80 18.89
C ASP A 77 0.72 -21.00 18.13
N ALA A 78 1.40 -21.62 17.15
CA ALA A 78 2.36 -20.94 16.29
C ALA A 78 1.68 -19.82 15.47
N ASP A 79 0.48 -20.03 14.92
CA ASP A 79 -0.26 -19.01 14.18
C ASP A 79 -0.62 -17.79 15.07
N ARG A 80 -0.98 -18.05 16.34
CA ARG A 80 -1.25 -16.98 17.32
C ARG A 80 0.02 -16.21 17.68
N MET A 81 1.13 -16.95 17.89
CA MET A 81 2.44 -16.35 18.15
C MET A 81 2.93 -15.48 16.99
N ASN A 82 2.66 -15.89 15.74
CA ASN A 82 2.97 -15.04 14.57
C ASN A 82 2.19 -13.73 14.63
N ALA A 83 0.88 -13.78 14.88
CA ALA A 83 0.07 -12.55 14.98
C ALA A 83 0.56 -11.64 16.12
N GLU A 84 0.96 -12.22 17.27
CA GLU A 84 1.55 -11.49 18.38
C GLU A 84 2.94 -10.91 18.01
N ALA A 85 3.79 -11.68 17.32
CA ALA A 85 5.11 -11.24 16.88
C ALA A 85 5.03 -10.10 15.87
N ILE A 86 4.07 -10.15 14.93
CA ILE A 86 3.81 -9.06 13.99
C ILE A 86 3.41 -7.78 14.73
N GLY A 87 2.45 -7.86 15.65
CA GLY A 87 1.98 -6.71 16.42
C GLY A 87 3.01 -6.15 17.41
N ALA A 88 4.03 -6.94 17.77
CA ALA A 88 5.12 -6.53 18.64
C ALA A 88 6.39 -6.09 17.88
N ALA A 89 6.45 -6.33 16.57
CA ALA A 89 7.61 -5.99 15.75
C ALA A 89 7.74 -4.46 15.63
N ASP A 90 8.87 -3.93 16.10
CA ASP A 90 9.28 -2.56 15.81
C ASP A 90 9.84 -2.54 14.37
N LEU A 91 9.26 -1.73 13.50
CA LEU A 91 9.73 -1.56 12.13
C LEU A 91 10.63 -0.32 12.08
N PRO A 92 11.97 -0.48 12.07
CA PRO A 92 12.86 0.66 12.07
C PRO A 92 12.65 1.56 10.86
N VAL A 93 12.61 2.86 11.09
CA VAL A 93 12.48 3.87 10.03
C VAL A 93 13.68 3.85 9.08
N GLY A 94 13.44 3.89 7.78
CA GLY A 94 14.45 4.06 6.74
C GLY A 94 14.92 5.52 6.67
N ASP A 95 16.12 5.83 7.19
CA ASP A 95 16.73 7.15 7.06
C ASP A 95 17.77 7.17 5.94
N LEU A 96 17.51 7.93 4.88
CA LEU A 96 18.39 7.98 3.69
C LEU A 96 19.79 8.48 4.02
N ARG A 97 19.94 9.36 5.02
CA ARG A 97 21.25 9.84 5.48
C ARG A 97 22.02 8.72 6.19
N ASP A 98 21.38 7.97 7.08
CA ASP A 98 21.98 6.80 7.73
C ASP A 98 22.39 5.75 6.69
N LEU A 99 21.51 5.45 5.73
CA LEU A 99 21.78 4.54 4.63
C LEU A 99 22.96 5.01 3.78
N ALA A 100 23.06 6.30 3.46
CA ALA A 100 24.18 6.85 2.71
C ALA A 100 25.50 6.78 3.50
N ILE A 101 25.49 6.99 4.81
CA ILE A 101 26.66 6.81 5.69
C ILE A 101 27.09 5.34 5.66
N ARG A 102 26.18 4.42 5.86
CA ARG A 102 26.49 2.99 5.97
C ARG A 102 26.88 2.32 4.66
N PHE A 103 26.29 2.72 3.53
CA PHE A 103 26.49 2.05 2.24
C PHE A 103 27.27 2.89 1.22
N LYS A 104 27.10 4.21 1.20
CA LYS A 104 27.81 5.09 0.24
C LYS A 104 29.11 5.67 0.83
N GLY A 105 29.40 5.39 2.11
CA GLY A 105 30.64 5.81 2.77
C GLY A 105 30.71 7.32 3.05
N LEU A 106 29.57 7.99 3.22
CA LEU A 106 29.55 9.36 3.67
C LEU A 106 30.10 9.45 5.11
N PRO A 107 30.76 10.57 5.47
CA PRO A 107 31.21 10.79 6.84
C PRO A 107 30.02 10.71 7.83
N ALA A 108 30.25 10.13 9.01
CA ALA A 108 29.21 10.01 10.05
C ALA A 108 28.68 11.38 10.53
N ASP A 109 29.48 12.44 10.37
CA ASP A 109 29.13 13.83 10.69
C ASP A 109 28.59 14.61 9.49
N THR A 110 28.18 13.94 8.40
CA THR A 110 27.49 14.58 7.26
C THR A 110 26.32 15.39 7.79
N PRO A 111 26.24 16.70 7.51
CA PRO A 111 25.20 17.55 8.07
C PRO A 111 23.82 17.23 7.47
N GLU A 112 22.78 17.39 8.27
CA GLU A 112 21.40 17.29 7.79
C GLU A 112 21.03 18.44 6.85
N LYS A 113 21.66 19.59 7.02
CA LYS A 113 21.52 20.77 6.16
C LYS A 113 22.83 21.54 6.05
N THR A 114 23.02 22.20 4.91
CA THR A 114 24.24 22.96 4.60
C THR A 114 24.08 24.46 4.74
N CYS A 115 22.85 24.95 4.86
CA CYS A 115 22.55 26.38 4.99
C CYS A 115 22.77 26.91 6.42
N THR A 116 22.94 28.22 6.54
CA THR A 116 22.98 28.96 7.82
C THR A 116 21.98 30.12 7.85
N THR A 117 21.47 30.51 6.71
CA THR A 117 20.52 31.63 6.52
C THR A 117 19.63 31.36 5.32
N ALA A 118 18.38 31.78 5.41
CA ALA A 118 17.45 31.72 4.30
C ALA A 118 17.95 32.52 3.08
N PRO A 119 17.81 31.98 1.85
CA PRO A 119 18.09 32.72 0.63
C PRO A 119 17.06 33.86 0.44
N ALA A 120 17.50 35.06 0.06
CA ALA A 120 16.58 36.13 -0.30
C ALA A 120 15.97 35.85 -1.67
N ARG A 121 14.62 35.78 -1.76
CA ARG A 121 13.88 35.52 -3.00
C ARG A 121 12.87 36.60 -3.32
N ASN A 122 12.74 36.92 -4.61
CA ASN A 122 11.83 37.94 -5.13
C ASN A 122 10.99 37.39 -6.28
N VAL A 123 9.76 37.86 -6.44
CA VAL A 123 8.94 37.56 -7.62
C VAL A 123 9.71 37.94 -8.90
N GLY A 124 9.80 36.98 -9.80
CA GLY A 124 10.62 37.05 -11.02
C GLY A 124 11.95 36.33 -10.96
N ASP A 125 12.39 35.88 -9.77
CA ASP A 125 13.57 35.01 -9.66
C ASP A 125 13.33 33.68 -10.39
N ARG A 126 14.40 33.09 -10.93
CA ARG A 126 14.36 31.81 -11.67
C ARG A 126 15.26 30.80 -11.01
N LEU A 127 14.80 29.58 -10.88
CA LEU A 127 15.55 28.43 -10.38
C LEU A 127 15.38 27.24 -11.31
N VAL A 128 16.36 26.33 -11.25
CA VAL A 128 16.26 24.98 -11.81
C VAL A 128 15.79 24.04 -10.72
N PHE A 129 14.86 23.16 -11.05
CA PHE A 129 14.33 22.11 -10.18
C PHE A 129 14.51 20.76 -10.84
N GLN A 130 14.86 19.76 -10.03
CA GLN A 130 14.80 18.35 -10.39
C GLN A 130 13.35 17.89 -10.26
N VAL A 131 12.82 17.14 -11.22
CA VAL A 131 11.46 16.63 -11.26
C VAL A 131 11.49 15.17 -11.66
N SER A 132 10.65 14.35 -11.04
CA SER A 132 10.49 12.93 -11.36
C SER A 132 9.17 12.68 -12.06
N ASN A 133 9.18 11.79 -13.06
CA ASN A 133 7.97 11.16 -13.55
C ASN A 133 7.78 9.83 -12.79
N ASN A 134 6.70 9.74 -12.02
CA ASN A 134 6.48 8.60 -11.10
C ASN A 134 6.12 7.28 -11.83
N ASP A 135 5.68 7.33 -13.09
CA ASP A 135 5.39 6.13 -13.88
C ASP A 135 6.61 5.61 -14.65
N THR A 136 7.40 6.53 -15.23
CA THR A 136 8.51 6.17 -16.12
C THR A 136 9.88 6.21 -15.46
N PHE A 137 9.95 6.74 -14.24
CA PHE A 137 11.19 6.98 -13.48
C PHE A 137 12.14 7.97 -14.14
N GLU A 138 11.66 8.73 -15.12
CA GLU A 138 12.48 9.72 -15.80
C GLU A 138 12.72 10.91 -14.86
N GLN A 139 14.00 11.20 -14.61
CA GLN A 139 14.43 12.41 -13.91
C GLN A 139 14.73 13.49 -14.95
N PHE A 140 14.18 14.69 -14.75
CA PHE A 140 14.40 15.80 -15.67
C PHE A 140 14.47 17.14 -14.93
N GLU A 141 15.12 18.13 -15.57
CA GLU A 141 15.23 19.47 -15.04
C GLU A 141 14.19 20.41 -15.66
N VAL A 142 13.60 21.24 -14.83
CA VAL A 142 12.78 22.36 -15.30
C VAL A 142 13.33 23.68 -14.77
N THR A 143 13.25 24.74 -15.59
CA THR A 143 13.50 26.09 -15.10
C THR A 143 12.15 26.73 -14.77
N ALA A 144 12.00 27.17 -13.51
CA ALA A 144 10.76 27.80 -13.07
C ALA A 144 10.98 29.23 -12.57
N THR A 145 9.97 30.07 -12.79
CA THR A 145 9.91 31.47 -12.34
C THR A 145 9.05 31.59 -11.10
N LEU A 146 9.53 32.30 -10.06
CA LEU A 146 8.73 32.67 -8.89
C LEU A 146 7.66 33.69 -9.29
N VAL A 147 6.39 33.28 -9.33
CA VAL A 147 5.27 34.12 -9.77
C VAL A 147 4.49 34.75 -8.63
N SER A 148 4.54 34.15 -7.43
CA SER A 148 3.91 34.69 -6.23
C SER A 148 4.69 34.34 -4.97
N LYS A 149 4.69 35.25 -4.01
CA LYS A 149 5.32 35.14 -2.70
C LYS A 149 4.38 35.60 -1.60
N GLU A 150 4.12 34.75 -0.65
CA GLU A 150 3.39 35.03 0.58
C GLU A 150 4.31 34.79 1.81
N PRO A 151 3.93 35.15 3.03
CA PRO A 151 4.80 35.01 4.21
C PRO A 151 5.33 33.60 4.48
N THR A 152 4.63 32.54 4.01
CA THR A 152 4.98 31.14 4.25
C THR A 152 5.08 30.32 2.97
N VAL A 153 4.95 30.94 1.77
CA VAL A 153 4.82 30.21 0.49
C VAL A 153 5.49 30.93 -0.66
N TYR A 154 6.21 30.16 -1.46
CA TYR A 154 6.67 30.51 -2.82
C TYR A 154 5.94 29.67 -3.85
N MET A 155 5.25 30.31 -4.80
CA MET A 155 4.63 29.64 -5.94
C MET A 155 5.52 29.80 -7.18
N TRP A 156 6.09 28.68 -7.60
CA TRP A 156 6.93 28.56 -8.78
C TRP A 156 6.10 28.02 -9.94
N VAL A 157 6.37 28.52 -11.13
CA VAL A 157 5.76 28.02 -12.37
C VAL A 157 6.87 27.73 -13.35
N ASP A 158 6.91 26.50 -13.85
CA ASP A 158 7.77 26.08 -14.95
C ASP A 158 7.58 27.02 -16.13
N ASP A 159 8.70 27.50 -16.69
CA ASP A 159 8.70 28.54 -17.71
C ASP A 159 7.90 28.16 -18.96
N GLN A 160 7.74 26.88 -19.27
CA GLN A 160 6.89 26.42 -20.37
C GLN A 160 5.40 26.74 -20.18
N TRP A 161 4.96 26.91 -18.93
CA TRP A 161 3.56 27.16 -18.57
C TRP A 161 3.24 28.61 -18.28
N LEU A 162 4.24 29.51 -18.18
CA LEU A 162 4.07 30.93 -17.77
C LEU A 162 3.04 31.70 -18.57
N ASP A 163 2.89 31.42 -19.87
CA ASP A 163 1.95 32.08 -20.76
C ASP A 163 0.55 31.43 -20.80
N GLN A 164 0.42 30.23 -20.17
CA GLN A 164 -0.80 29.42 -20.15
C GLN A 164 -1.53 29.45 -18.80
N ILE A 165 -0.82 29.85 -17.74
CA ILE A 165 -1.33 29.90 -16.36
C ILE A 165 -1.80 31.32 -16.04
N ASP A 166 -2.99 31.43 -15.42
CA ASP A 166 -3.45 32.70 -14.82
C ASP A 166 -2.67 32.98 -13.53
N ARG A 167 -1.71 33.91 -13.63
CA ARG A 167 -0.89 34.34 -12.48
C ARG A 167 -1.74 34.95 -11.35
N THR A 168 -2.93 35.49 -11.66
CA THR A 168 -3.83 36.03 -10.63
C THR A 168 -4.44 34.88 -9.82
N ALA A 169 -4.80 33.78 -10.48
CA ALA A 169 -5.27 32.58 -9.81
C ALA A 169 -4.18 31.95 -8.92
N VAL A 170 -2.93 31.87 -9.42
CA VAL A 170 -1.78 31.38 -8.62
C VAL A 170 -1.55 32.28 -7.40
N ALA A 171 -1.61 33.61 -7.54
CA ALA A 171 -1.44 34.53 -6.41
C ALA A 171 -2.59 34.40 -5.38
N ALA A 172 -3.82 34.19 -5.83
CA ALA A 172 -4.96 33.95 -4.95
C ALA A 172 -4.80 32.63 -4.19
N ALA A 173 -4.33 31.59 -4.87
CA ALA A 173 -4.04 30.29 -4.27
C ALA A 173 -2.88 30.35 -3.27
N ALA A 174 -1.81 31.09 -3.58
CA ALA A 174 -0.72 31.34 -2.65
C ALA A 174 -1.21 31.94 -1.34
N LYS A 175 -2.11 32.92 -1.45
CA LYS A 175 -2.72 33.58 -0.29
C LYS A 175 -3.60 32.59 0.51
N GLU A 176 -4.41 31.79 -0.19
CA GLU A 176 -5.27 30.77 0.43
C GLU A 176 -4.45 29.72 1.16
N LEU A 177 -3.38 29.22 0.52
CA LEU A 177 -2.45 28.27 1.14
C LEU A 177 -1.78 28.87 2.39
N SER A 178 -1.19 30.06 2.29
CA SER A 178 -0.47 30.71 3.37
C SER A 178 -1.36 31.10 4.56
N GLN A 179 -2.59 31.60 4.29
CA GLN A 179 -3.42 32.22 5.33
C GLN A 179 -4.49 31.29 5.92
N ARG A 180 -4.80 30.18 5.24
CA ARG A 180 -5.86 29.28 5.66
C ARG A 180 -5.43 27.80 5.69
N ILE A 181 -4.90 27.24 4.60
CA ILE A 181 -4.59 25.81 4.53
C ILE A 181 -3.44 25.46 5.48
N ILE A 182 -2.31 26.17 5.41
CA ILE A 182 -1.16 25.92 6.28
C ILE A 182 -1.53 26.01 7.77
N PRO A 183 -2.15 27.10 8.27
CA PRO A 183 -2.57 27.15 9.67
C PRO A 183 -3.52 26.02 10.07
N ARG A 184 -4.46 25.67 9.18
CA ARG A 184 -5.45 24.62 9.49
C ARG A 184 -4.82 23.23 9.52
N ASN A 185 -3.97 22.87 8.54
CA ASN A 185 -3.28 21.60 8.56
C ASN A 185 -2.33 21.47 9.76
N ARG A 186 -1.63 22.54 10.13
CA ARG A 186 -0.79 22.55 11.34
C ARG A 186 -1.58 22.30 12.61
N GLU A 187 -2.78 22.84 12.72
CA GLU A 187 -3.69 22.59 13.85
C GLU A 187 -4.13 21.14 13.93
N LEU A 188 -4.42 20.53 12.78
CA LEU A 188 -4.98 19.19 12.68
C LEU A 188 -3.93 18.08 12.76
N PHE A 189 -2.81 18.23 12.07
CA PHE A 189 -1.87 17.14 11.81
C PHE A 189 -0.47 17.35 12.42
N GLY A 190 -0.16 18.53 12.95
CA GLY A 190 1.16 18.85 13.48
C GLY A 190 1.95 19.80 12.57
N LEU A 191 3.28 19.76 12.65
CA LEU A 191 4.15 20.71 11.96
C LEU A 191 5.04 20.00 10.94
N GLU A 192 5.26 20.64 9.82
CA GLU A 192 6.34 20.29 8.88
C GLU A 192 7.71 20.65 9.48
N TRP A 193 8.78 20.15 8.87
CA TRP A 193 10.14 20.55 9.25
C TRP A 193 10.40 22.02 8.89
N SER A 194 10.53 22.89 9.88
CA SER A 194 10.74 24.34 9.68
C SER A 194 11.88 24.84 10.58
N PRO A 195 12.79 25.69 10.10
CA PRO A 195 12.88 26.29 8.77
C PRO A 195 13.42 25.35 7.67
N GLY A 196 13.51 24.04 7.89
CA GLY A 196 13.85 23.04 6.91
C GLY A 196 15.30 23.01 6.45
N ILE A 197 15.53 22.30 5.36
CA ILE A 197 16.85 22.01 4.81
C ILE A 197 17.55 23.26 4.23
N ASP A 198 16.77 24.20 3.65
CA ASP A 198 17.29 25.43 3.04
C ASP A 198 17.28 26.64 3.97
N CYS A 199 16.97 26.43 5.25
CA CYS A 199 16.85 27.46 6.30
C CYS A 199 15.79 28.53 6.00
N ASP A 200 14.85 28.30 5.07
CA ASP A 200 13.73 29.18 4.74
C ASP A 200 12.45 28.66 5.42
N GLU A 201 11.66 29.54 6.01
CA GLU A 201 10.36 29.19 6.58
C GLU A 201 9.25 29.10 5.49
N ASN A 202 9.58 29.43 4.26
CA ASN A 202 8.65 29.42 3.14
C ASN A 202 8.67 28.06 2.41
N LEU A 203 7.51 27.44 2.28
CA LEU A 203 7.32 26.27 1.44
C LEU A 203 7.42 26.63 -0.04
N HIS A 204 7.97 25.74 -0.83
CA HIS A 204 8.03 25.87 -2.29
C HIS A 204 6.96 24.99 -2.94
N VAL A 205 6.08 25.56 -3.76
CA VAL A 205 5.13 24.83 -4.60
C VAL A 205 5.53 25.01 -6.05
N LEU A 206 5.89 23.93 -6.72
CA LEU A 206 6.28 23.94 -8.13
C LEU A 206 5.13 23.45 -9.01
N HIS A 207 4.66 24.32 -9.90
CA HIS A 207 3.71 23.97 -10.95
C HIS A 207 4.47 23.57 -12.21
N THR A 208 4.36 22.31 -12.61
CA THR A 208 5.03 21.73 -13.78
C THR A 208 4.11 20.73 -14.48
N SER A 209 4.63 19.81 -15.28
CA SER A 209 3.88 18.73 -15.92
C SER A 209 4.75 17.48 -16.11
N ASN A 210 4.14 16.41 -16.60
CA ASN A 210 4.80 15.14 -16.87
C ASN A 210 5.29 14.42 -15.59
N THR A 211 4.55 14.56 -14.49
CA THR A 211 4.87 13.89 -13.21
C THR A 211 4.10 12.60 -12.99
N ALA A 212 3.10 12.32 -13.84
CA ALA A 212 2.17 11.19 -13.74
C ALA A 212 1.25 11.19 -12.49
N ALA A 213 1.10 12.37 -11.82
CA ALA A 213 0.22 12.57 -10.67
C ALA A 213 -0.49 13.93 -10.78
N GLY A 214 -1.52 14.16 -9.95
CA GLY A 214 -2.14 15.50 -9.85
C GLY A 214 -1.30 16.46 -9.02
N GLY A 215 -0.66 15.93 -7.99
CA GLY A 215 0.36 16.53 -7.15
C GLY A 215 1.21 15.43 -6.54
N TYR A 216 2.33 15.78 -5.95
CA TYR A 216 3.09 14.86 -5.10
C TYR A 216 4.03 15.63 -4.16
N PHE A 217 4.24 15.05 -2.99
CA PHE A 217 5.32 15.39 -2.07
C PHE A 217 6.47 14.39 -2.27
N SER A 218 7.71 14.87 -2.26
CA SER A 218 8.90 14.02 -2.27
C SER A 218 9.76 14.27 -1.04
N SER A 219 9.90 13.26 -0.19
CA SER A 219 10.79 13.31 0.98
C SER A 219 12.28 13.46 0.61
N VAL A 220 12.65 13.11 -0.62
CA VAL A 220 14.01 13.25 -1.17
C VAL A 220 14.49 14.70 -1.11
N ASP A 221 13.59 15.66 -1.33
CA ASP A 221 13.90 17.08 -1.32
C ASP A 221 14.32 17.63 0.06
N GLN A 222 14.04 16.87 1.12
CA GLN A 222 14.46 17.19 2.50
C GLN A 222 15.84 16.64 2.87
N TYR A 223 16.57 16.05 1.93
CA TYR A 223 17.95 15.60 2.13
C TYR A 223 18.94 16.45 1.35
N THR A 224 20.19 16.51 1.82
CA THR A 224 21.25 17.20 1.08
C THR A 224 21.61 16.46 -0.18
N THR A 225 22.09 17.16 -1.21
CA THR A 225 22.58 16.57 -2.46
C THR A 225 23.76 15.61 -2.26
N ALA A 226 24.43 15.65 -1.11
CA ALA A 226 25.40 14.63 -0.71
C ALA A 226 24.77 13.27 -0.39
N VAL A 227 23.53 13.26 0.12
CA VAL A 227 22.75 12.04 0.43
C VAL A 227 21.99 11.57 -0.81
N ARG A 228 21.30 12.50 -1.50
CA ARG A 228 20.49 12.28 -2.70
C ARG A 228 20.81 13.36 -3.73
N ASP A 229 21.47 12.99 -4.81
CA ASP A 229 21.91 13.92 -5.86
C ASP A 229 20.77 14.50 -6.71
N ASP A 230 19.60 13.87 -6.64
CA ASP A 230 18.35 14.32 -7.25
C ASP A 230 17.48 15.23 -6.32
N SER A 231 17.95 15.56 -5.12
CA SER A 231 17.27 16.46 -4.19
C SER A 231 17.28 17.91 -4.66
N ASN A 232 16.18 18.61 -4.45
CA ASN A 232 16.10 20.08 -4.60
C ASN A 232 16.59 20.84 -3.36
N GLU A 233 16.87 20.18 -2.25
CA GLU A 233 17.22 20.78 -0.95
C GLU A 233 16.21 21.85 -0.54
N LYS A 234 14.92 21.50 -0.49
CA LYS A 234 13.80 22.41 -0.16
C LYS A 234 12.65 21.70 0.53
N GLU A 235 11.94 22.43 1.38
CA GLU A 235 10.61 22.04 1.84
C GLU A 235 9.62 22.35 0.72
N MET A 236 9.25 21.34 -0.09
CA MET A 236 8.47 21.55 -1.30
C MET A 236 7.54 20.39 -1.66
N PHE A 237 6.57 20.72 -2.49
CA PHE A 237 5.74 19.74 -3.19
C PHE A 237 5.39 20.24 -4.60
N TYR A 238 4.84 19.37 -5.41
CA TYR A 238 4.64 19.58 -6.83
C TYR A 238 3.17 19.54 -7.19
N ILE A 239 2.78 20.33 -8.19
CA ILE A 239 1.46 20.28 -8.83
C ILE A 239 1.66 20.07 -10.33
N ASP A 240 1.09 19.00 -10.85
CA ASP A 240 1.05 18.76 -12.28
C ASP A 240 -0.13 19.51 -12.90
N VAL A 241 0.16 20.50 -13.73
CA VAL A 241 -0.87 21.36 -14.32
C VAL A 241 -1.75 20.65 -15.36
N GLU A 242 -1.28 19.51 -15.89
CA GLU A 242 -2.07 18.62 -16.75
C GLU A 242 -2.76 17.55 -15.89
N GLY A 243 -2.09 17.03 -14.85
CA GLY A 243 -2.60 16.04 -13.91
C GLY A 243 -3.82 16.53 -13.12
N ILE A 244 -3.88 17.81 -12.74
CA ILE A 244 -5.10 18.42 -12.16
C ILE A 244 -6.23 18.62 -13.18
N GLY A 245 -6.02 18.22 -14.45
CA GLY A 245 -6.98 18.27 -15.55
C GLY A 245 -6.76 19.42 -16.56
N ALA A 246 -6.32 20.60 -16.15
CA ALA A 246 -5.91 21.70 -17.05
C ALA A 246 -5.33 22.89 -16.26
N PRO A 247 -4.45 23.71 -16.86
CA PRO A 247 -3.95 24.94 -16.24
C PRO A 247 -5.04 25.92 -15.78
N SER A 248 -6.20 25.89 -16.44
CA SER A 248 -7.36 26.72 -16.09
C SER A 248 -8.08 26.35 -14.82
N LEU A 249 -7.78 25.17 -14.25
CA LEU A 249 -8.33 24.67 -12.99
C LEU A 249 -7.54 25.12 -11.76
N ILE A 250 -6.43 25.85 -11.93
CA ILE A 250 -5.72 26.49 -10.82
C ILE A 250 -6.69 27.44 -10.09
N GLY A 251 -6.78 27.26 -8.77
CA GLY A 251 -7.75 27.96 -7.91
C GLY A 251 -9.13 27.30 -7.81
N SER A 252 -9.37 26.18 -8.51
CA SER A 252 -10.58 25.36 -8.30
C SER A 252 -10.58 24.72 -6.92
N SER A 253 -11.75 24.23 -6.47
CA SER A 253 -11.87 23.51 -5.19
C SER A 253 -10.99 22.27 -5.14
N PHE A 254 -10.89 21.51 -6.23
CA PHE A 254 -10.03 20.34 -6.31
C PHE A 254 -8.55 20.71 -6.23
N TYR A 255 -8.10 21.69 -7.00
CA TYR A 255 -6.71 22.19 -6.93
C TYR A 255 -6.33 22.68 -5.51
N LEU A 256 -7.20 23.46 -4.84
CA LEU A 256 -6.95 23.92 -3.48
C LEU A 256 -6.94 22.75 -2.48
N GLY A 257 -7.79 21.76 -2.74
CA GLY A 257 -7.75 20.49 -2.03
C GLY A 257 -6.41 19.77 -2.20
N THR A 258 -5.91 19.65 -3.44
CA THR A 258 -4.59 19.05 -3.72
C THR A 258 -3.47 19.77 -2.95
N LEU A 259 -3.49 21.11 -2.85
CA LEU A 259 -2.51 21.82 -2.00
C LEU A 259 -2.60 21.42 -0.52
N ALA A 260 -3.81 21.18 0.00
CA ALA A 260 -3.98 20.73 1.39
C ALA A 260 -3.53 19.28 1.58
N HIS A 261 -3.75 18.41 0.60
CA HIS A 261 -3.35 17.02 0.52
C HIS A 261 -1.81 16.90 0.55
N GLU A 262 -1.11 17.52 -0.41
CA GLU A 262 0.35 17.44 -0.50
C GLU A 262 1.05 18.06 0.72
N TYR A 263 0.47 19.12 1.27
CA TYR A 263 1.00 19.71 2.50
C TYR A 263 0.78 18.81 3.71
N GLN A 264 -0.28 18.01 3.76
CA GLN A 264 -0.48 17.04 4.83
C GLN A 264 0.60 15.94 4.78
N HIS A 265 0.96 15.43 3.59
CA HIS A 265 2.07 14.49 3.44
C HIS A 265 3.38 15.05 4.00
N MET A 266 3.69 16.31 3.71
CA MET A 266 4.90 16.96 4.24
C MET A 266 4.91 17.05 5.77
N ILE A 267 3.76 17.35 6.40
CA ILE A 267 3.61 17.34 7.86
C ILE A 267 3.80 15.93 8.39
N HIS A 268 3.11 14.94 7.79
CA HIS A 268 3.14 13.55 8.24
C HIS A 268 4.56 12.99 8.20
N PHE A 269 5.29 13.21 7.12
CA PHE A 269 6.69 12.79 7.00
C PHE A 269 7.59 13.37 8.09
N ASN A 270 7.32 14.59 8.58
CA ASN A 270 8.07 15.15 9.69
C ASN A 270 7.66 14.58 11.04
N VAL A 271 6.39 14.19 11.22
CA VAL A 271 5.85 13.72 12.51
C VAL A 271 6.02 12.21 12.66
N ASP A 272 5.69 11.45 11.62
CA ASP A 272 5.83 10.00 11.54
C ASP A 272 6.17 9.58 10.10
N ARG A 273 7.44 9.18 9.89
CA ARG A 273 8.01 8.96 8.55
C ARG A 273 7.58 7.67 7.89
N ASN A 274 7.19 6.68 8.67
CA ASN A 274 6.92 5.32 8.20
C ASN A 274 5.48 4.87 8.38
N GLU A 275 4.55 5.83 8.45
CA GLU A 275 3.12 5.50 8.45
C GLU A 275 2.72 4.75 7.17
N ASP A 276 1.84 3.74 7.32
CA ASP A 276 1.32 2.96 6.17
C ASP A 276 0.64 3.89 5.14
N THR A 277 0.93 3.71 3.85
CA THR A 277 0.45 4.55 2.74
C THR A 277 -1.06 4.78 2.78
N TRP A 278 -1.87 3.73 3.02
CA TRP A 278 -3.32 3.87 3.06
C TRP A 278 -3.79 4.86 4.14
N ALA A 279 -3.09 4.88 5.28
CA ALA A 279 -3.41 5.80 6.37
C ALA A 279 -2.99 7.23 6.03
N ASN A 280 -1.80 7.39 5.49
CA ASN A 280 -1.25 8.67 5.06
C ASN A 280 -2.13 9.31 3.95
N GLU A 281 -2.46 8.57 2.89
CA GLU A 281 -3.31 9.04 1.79
C GLU A 281 -4.72 9.40 2.26
N GLY A 282 -5.33 8.55 3.10
CA GLY A 282 -6.67 8.83 3.60
C GLY A 282 -6.75 10.04 4.54
N LEU A 283 -5.69 10.30 5.33
CA LEU A 283 -5.57 11.52 6.15
C LEU A 283 -5.33 12.76 5.29
N SER A 284 -4.64 12.63 4.16
CA SER A 284 -4.44 13.70 3.19
C SER A 284 -5.75 14.05 2.48
N ASP A 285 -6.55 13.07 2.08
CA ASP A 285 -7.90 13.32 1.56
C ASP A 285 -8.83 13.93 2.63
N LEU A 286 -8.71 13.49 3.89
CA LEU A 286 -9.43 14.11 4.99
C LEU A 286 -9.03 15.59 5.16
N ALA A 287 -7.75 15.94 4.96
CA ALA A 287 -7.30 17.32 4.99
C ALA A 287 -7.97 18.18 3.91
N MET A 288 -8.23 17.63 2.71
CA MET A 288 -9.01 18.32 1.68
C MET A 288 -10.40 18.70 2.21
N LEU A 289 -11.13 17.74 2.76
CA LEU A 289 -12.47 17.97 3.32
C LEU A 289 -12.46 18.98 4.47
N LEU A 290 -11.55 18.82 5.44
CA LEU A 290 -11.49 19.67 6.64
C LEU A 290 -11.04 21.10 6.35
N ASN A 291 -10.47 21.34 5.17
CA ASN A 291 -10.27 22.65 4.58
C ASN A 291 -11.47 23.14 3.73
N GLY A 292 -12.51 22.33 3.56
CA GLY A 292 -13.72 22.68 2.81
C GLY A 292 -13.58 22.54 1.30
N TYR A 293 -12.70 21.65 0.83
CA TYR A 293 -12.47 21.39 -0.59
C TYR A 293 -13.02 20.01 -1.02
N SER A 294 -13.03 19.78 -2.33
CA SER A 294 -13.49 18.53 -2.94
C SER A 294 -12.40 17.46 -2.92
N ILE A 295 -12.76 16.23 -2.59
CA ILE A 295 -11.90 15.02 -2.65
C ILE A 295 -11.92 14.33 -4.02
N GLY A 296 -12.53 14.91 -5.05
CA GLY A 296 -12.53 14.35 -6.41
C GLY A 296 -13.47 13.16 -6.66
N GLY A 297 -14.21 12.66 -5.67
CA GLY A 297 -15.20 11.59 -5.85
C GLY A 297 -14.67 10.16 -5.64
N ALA A 298 -13.57 9.99 -4.92
CA ALA A 298 -13.00 8.70 -4.54
C ALA A 298 -13.99 7.86 -3.70
N ASP A 299 -14.82 8.49 -2.88
CA ASP A 299 -15.91 7.87 -2.12
C ASP A 299 -16.92 7.12 -3.01
N PHE A 300 -17.25 7.66 -4.19
CA PHE A 300 -18.11 6.99 -5.17
C PHE A 300 -17.41 5.77 -5.80
N ALA A 301 -16.12 5.86 -6.08
CA ALA A 301 -15.37 4.70 -6.60
C ALA A 301 -15.38 3.56 -5.59
N PHE A 302 -15.12 3.84 -4.31
CA PHE A 302 -15.15 2.83 -3.26
C PHE A 302 -16.56 2.27 -2.99
N ALA A 303 -17.61 3.07 -3.10
CA ALA A 303 -18.98 2.57 -2.96
C ALA A 303 -19.31 1.52 -4.03
N GLY A 304 -18.78 1.65 -5.25
CA GLY A 304 -18.91 0.67 -6.31
C GLY A 304 -18.09 -0.61 -6.10
N GLU A 305 -16.98 -0.53 -5.35
CA GLU A 305 -16.06 -1.64 -5.08
C GLU A 305 -15.80 -1.83 -3.56
N PRO A 306 -16.83 -2.10 -2.75
CA PRO A 306 -16.71 -2.14 -1.28
C PRO A 306 -15.88 -3.32 -0.75
N ASN A 307 -15.47 -4.24 -1.62
CA ASN A 307 -14.55 -5.33 -1.32
C ASN A 307 -13.07 -4.93 -1.47
N THR A 308 -12.77 -3.65 -1.66
CA THR A 308 -11.40 -3.12 -1.65
C THR A 308 -10.80 -3.22 -0.26
N GLN A 309 -9.60 -3.81 -0.15
CA GLN A 309 -8.89 -3.93 1.12
C GLN A 309 -8.44 -2.56 1.61
N LEU A 310 -8.83 -2.18 2.84
CA LEU A 310 -8.53 -0.88 3.44
C LEU A 310 -7.01 -0.66 3.61
N ASN A 311 -6.32 -1.63 4.18
CA ASN A 311 -4.92 -1.53 4.60
C ASN A 311 -3.94 -2.13 3.57
N PHE A 312 -4.24 -1.98 2.30
CA PHE A 312 -3.38 -2.42 1.20
C PHE A 312 -3.32 -1.36 0.11
N TRP A 313 -2.10 -1.03 -0.34
CA TRP A 313 -1.88 -0.12 -1.46
C TRP A 313 -1.26 -0.90 -2.62
N PRO A 314 -1.89 -0.90 -3.80
CA PRO A 314 -1.42 -1.71 -4.92
C PRO A 314 -0.19 -1.11 -5.60
N GLU A 315 0.64 -1.97 -6.20
CA GLU A 315 1.73 -1.55 -7.09
C GLU A 315 1.19 -0.69 -8.25
N GLY A 316 1.94 0.34 -8.63
CA GLY A 316 1.51 1.33 -9.64
C GLY A 316 0.55 2.39 -9.11
N GLY A 317 0.45 2.52 -7.79
CA GLY A 317 -0.34 3.55 -7.11
C GLY A 317 -1.79 3.16 -6.79
N GLY A 318 -2.40 3.89 -5.87
CA GLY A 318 -3.79 3.69 -5.45
C GLY A 318 -4.78 4.06 -6.55
N ARG A 319 -5.87 3.31 -6.61
CA ARG A 319 -7.02 3.63 -7.47
C ARG A 319 -8.05 4.41 -6.65
N GLY A 320 -9.04 4.98 -7.32
CA GLY A 320 -10.11 5.73 -6.66
C GLY A 320 -10.77 4.99 -5.50
N GLU A 321 -10.98 3.66 -5.63
CA GLU A 321 -11.54 2.83 -4.57
C GLU A 321 -10.62 2.69 -3.34
N ASN A 322 -9.28 2.73 -3.50
CA ASN A 322 -8.33 2.70 -2.38
C ASN A 322 -8.37 4.03 -1.61
N TYR A 323 -8.26 5.15 -2.33
CA TYR A 323 -8.42 6.50 -1.76
C TYR A 323 -9.74 6.65 -1.02
N GLY A 324 -10.85 6.23 -1.67
CA GLY A 324 -12.19 6.32 -1.06
C GLY A 324 -12.36 5.45 0.18
N ALA A 325 -11.75 4.24 0.21
CA ALA A 325 -11.77 3.39 1.40
C ALA A 325 -11.06 4.05 2.57
N ALA A 326 -9.83 4.53 2.33
CA ALA A 326 -9.01 5.20 3.33
C ALA A 326 -9.64 6.51 3.82
N TYR A 327 -10.07 7.38 2.90
CA TYR A 327 -10.79 8.61 3.24
C TYR A 327 -12.02 8.37 4.11
N LEU A 328 -12.92 7.45 3.71
CA LEU A 328 -14.16 7.21 4.46
C LEU A 328 -13.89 6.56 5.82
N PHE A 329 -12.82 5.80 5.97
CA PHE A 329 -12.40 5.28 7.27
C PHE A 329 -11.96 6.40 8.22
N TRP A 330 -11.11 7.31 7.76
CA TRP A 330 -10.63 8.43 8.56
C TRP A 330 -11.71 9.48 8.81
N LEU A 331 -12.62 9.70 7.85
CA LEU A 331 -13.81 10.52 8.06
C LEU A 331 -14.70 9.95 9.16
N TYR A 332 -14.94 8.63 9.15
CA TYR A 332 -15.71 7.97 10.19
C TYR A 332 -15.03 8.09 11.56
N PHE A 333 -13.71 7.91 11.62
CA PHE A 333 -12.94 8.09 12.84
C PHE A 333 -13.02 9.54 13.35
N TYR A 334 -12.85 10.52 12.46
CA TYR A 334 -13.01 11.94 12.78
C TYR A 334 -14.41 12.29 13.29
N ASP A 335 -15.44 11.81 12.64
CA ASP A 335 -16.84 12.04 13.03
C ASP A 335 -17.17 11.52 14.43
N LYS A 336 -16.50 10.47 14.87
CA LYS A 336 -16.71 9.90 16.21
C LYS A 336 -15.88 10.59 17.29
N TYR A 337 -14.66 10.97 17.02
CA TYR A 337 -13.69 11.37 18.04
C TYR A 337 -13.14 12.79 17.88
N GLY A 338 -13.36 13.44 16.74
CA GLY A 338 -13.01 14.85 16.50
C GLY A 338 -11.54 15.08 16.19
N GLU A 339 -11.17 16.36 16.11
CA GLU A 339 -9.86 16.84 15.65
C GLU A 339 -8.70 16.37 16.52
N GLN A 340 -8.85 16.41 17.84
CA GLN A 340 -7.78 16.00 18.75
C GLN A 340 -7.37 14.54 18.52
N ALA A 341 -8.33 13.65 18.23
CA ALA A 341 -8.02 12.25 17.96
C ALA A 341 -7.26 12.05 16.64
N ILE A 342 -7.51 12.91 15.64
CA ILE A 342 -6.73 12.94 14.39
C ILE A 342 -5.30 13.40 14.67
N THR A 343 -5.11 14.46 15.45
CA THR A 343 -3.75 14.93 15.84
C THR A 343 -2.98 13.85 16.60
N GLU A 344 -3.65 13.12 17.50
CA GLU A 344 -3.03 12.06 18.30
C GLU A 344 -2.67 10.81 17.45
N ILE A 345 -3.44 10.49 16.43
CA ILE A 345 -3.12 9.36 15.55
C ILE A 345 -1.93 9.66 14.63
N VAL A 346 -1.86 10.86 14.07
CA VAL A 346 -0.70 11.28 13.24
C VAL A 346 0.61 11.28 14.04
N ALA A 347 0.55 11.51 15.35
CA ALA A 347 1.71 11.49 16.25
C ALA A 347 1.97 10.11 16.89
N ASP A 348 1.20 9.08 16.58
CA ASP A 348 1.40 7.72 17.11
C ASP A 348 2.50 7.01 16.33
N PRO A 349 3.58 6.53 16.95
CA PRO A 349 4.67 5.87 16.26
C PRO A 349 4.32 4.44 15.75
N ARG A 350 3.09 3.98 15.97
CA ARG A 350 2.59 2.70 15.45
C ARG A 350 1.83 2.95 14.18
N ASN A 351 2.11 2.20 13.16
CA ASN A 351 1.61 2.43 11.83
C ASN A 351 0.26 1.73 11.57
N GLY A 352 -0.53 2.29 10.68
CA GLY A 352 -1.74 1.71 10.15
C GLY A 352 -2.75 1.29 11.20
N LEU A 353 -3.23 0.06 11.10
CA LEU A 353 -4.26 -0.47 12.00
C LEU A 353 -3.81 -0.60 13.47
N ASP A 354 -2.51 -0.75 13.73
CA ASP A 354 -1.96 -0.80 15.10
C ASP A 354 -2.00 0.60 15.76
N GLY A 355 -1.70 1.65 15.00
CA GLY A 355 -1.91 3.04 15.40
C GLY A 355 -3.38 3.32 15.71
N VAL A 356 -4.30 2.90 14.82
CA VAL A 356 -5.75 3.02 15.04
C VAL A 356 -6.19 2.29 16.31
N ALA A 357 -5.73 1.06 16.55
CA ALA A 357 -6.08 0.30 17.75
C ALA A 357 -5.64 1.05 19.03
N GLY A 358 -4.45 1.64 19.01
CA GLY A 358 -3.96 2.46 20.12
C GLY A 358 -4.74 3.76 20.31
N ALA A 359 -5.09 4.43 19.22
CA ALA A 359 -5.92 5.64 19.29
C ALA A 359 -7.31 5.34 19.87
N LEU A 360 -7.94 4.25 19.45
CA LEU A 360 -9.24 3.80 19.99
C LEU A 360 -9.19 3.58 21.51
N GLN A 361 -8.09 3.01 22.03
CA GLN A 361 -7.90 2.86 23.48
C GLN A 361 -7.78 4.22 24.17
N ARG A 362 -7.04 5.18 23.61
CA ARG A 362 -6.86 6.53 24.19
C ARG A 362 -8.17 7.32 24.25
N VAL A 363 -8.99 7.22 23.20
CA VAL A 363 -10.31 7.88 23.19
C VAL A 363 -11.38 7.13 24.00
N GLY A 364 -11.03 5.99 24.62
CA GLY A 364 -11.92 5.22 25.48
C GLY A 364 -12.98 4.40 24.74
N TYR A 365 -12.71 4.00 23.49
CA TYR A 365 -13.61 3.08 22.78
C TYR A 365 -13.70 1.73 23.53
N PRO A 366 -14.91 1.22 23.81
CA PRO A 366 -15.06 0.04 24.68
C PRO A 366 -14.80 -1.29 23.98
N GLY A 367 -14.74 -1.31 22.65
CA GLY A 367 -14.51 -2.50 21.82
C GLY A 367 -13.07 -2.66 21.35
N ALA A 368 -12.83 -3.71 20.60
CA ALA A 368 -11.58 -3.90 19.85
C ALA A 368 -11.62 -3.19 18.49
N LEU A 369 -10.48 -3.15 17.78
CA LEU A 369 -10.40 -2.64 16.41
C LEU A 369 -11.43 -3.30 15.48
N ASP A 370 -11.60 -4.62 15.57
CA ASP A 370 -12.58 -5.36 14.75
C ASP A 370 -14.03 -4.91 15.01
N ASP A 371 -14.36 -4.45 16.23
CA ASP A 371 -15.69 -3.93 16.53
C ASP A 371 -15.89 -2.54 15.91
N PHE A 372 -14.87 -1.68 15.96
CA PHE A 372 -14.90 -0.38 15.29
C PHE A 372 -14.99 -0.53 13.77
N PHE A 373 -14.19 -1.42 13.20
CA PHE A 373 -14.24 -1.74 11.78
C PHE A 373 -15.62 -2.26 11.36
N ALA A 374 -16.24 -3.11 12.17
CA ALA A 374 -17.58 -3.64 11.92
C ALA A 374 -18.67 -2.55 11.94
N ASP A 375 -18.55 -1.58 12.84
CA ASP A 375 -19.48 -0.44 12.91
C ASP A 375 -19.31 0.47 11.68
N TRP A 376 -18.07 0.73 11.25
CA TRP A 376 -17.79 1.46 10.02
C TRP A 376 -18.34 0.75 8.77
N VAL A 377 -18.17 -0.57 8.67
CA VAL A 377 -18.75 -1.38 7.58
C VAL A 377 -20.27 -1.21 7.48
N ILE A 378 -20.99 -1.15 8.61
CA ILE A 378 -22.43 -0.88 8.61
C ILE A 378 -22.71 0.58 8.27
N ALA A 379 -21.93 1.53 8.80
CA ALA A 379 -22.13 2.95 8.53
C ALA A 379 -22.07 3.28 7.03
N LYS A 380 -21.17 2.68 6.26
CA LYS A 380 -21.06 2.84 4.81
C LYS A 380 -22.30 2.39 4.02
N PHE A 381 -23.11 1.51 4.59
CA PHE A 381 -24.30 0.99 3.92
C PHE A 381 -25.59 1.64 4.41
N VAL A 382 -25.69 1.89 5.72
CA VAL A 382 -26.94 2.40 6.36
C VAL A 382 -26.95 3.92 6.38
N ASP A 383 -25.82 4.53 6.62
CA ASP A 383 -25.61 5.97 6.81
C ASP A 383 -26.78 6.65 7.57
N ASN A 384 -26.98 6.24 8.81
CA ASN A 384 -28.00 6.81 9.65
C ASN A 384 -27.44 7.18 11.04
N PRO A 385 -27.01 8.43 11.24
CA PRO A 385 -26.47 8.90 12.52
C PRO A 385 -27.50 8.97 13.65
N SER A 386 -28.79 8.71 13.37
CA SER A 386 -29.86 8.60 14.40
C SER A 386 -30.11 7.16 14.84
N LEU A 387 -29.47 6.17 14.23
CA LEU A 387 -29.64 4.77 14.56
C LEU A 387 -28.70 4.39 15.69
N ASP A 388 -29.25 3.70 16.70
CA ASP A 388 -28.57 3.30 17.93
C ASP A 388 -27.97 4.52 18.66
N ASP A 389 -26.67 4.52 18.96
CA ASP A 389 -25.93 5.64 19.56
C ASP A 389 -25.27 6.56 18.49
N GLY A 390 -25.64 6.42 17.23
CA GLY A 390 -25.07 7.15 16.09
C GLY A 390 -23.88 6.48 15.43
N ARG A 391 -23.53 5.25 15.84
CA ARG A 391 -22.38 4.50 15.29
C ARG A 391 -22.54 4.12 13.82
N TYR A 392 -23.76 4.07 13.29
CA TYR A 392 -24.08 3.57 11.94
C TYR A 392 -24.34 4.69 10.93
N GLY A 393 -23.65 5.82 11.03
CA GLY A 393 -23.77 6.90 10.08
C GLY A 393 -22.63 7.93 10.19
N PHE A 394 -22.58 8.81 9.22
CA PHE A 394 -21.66 9.95 9.14
C PHE A 394 -22.38 11.24 9.57
N LYS A 395 -21.61 12.26 9.99
CA LYS A 395 -22.16 13.55 10.43
C LYS A 395 -21.81 14.69 9.48
N GLU A 396 -20.57 14.68 8.96
CA GLU A 396 -20.04 15.78 8.16
C GLU A 396 -20.42 15.68 6.67
N THR A 397 -20.68 14.47 6.17
CA THR A 397 -21.05 14.22 4.78
C THR A 397 -22.12 13.14 4.70
N ASP A 398 -22.74 12.99 3.53
CA ASP A 398 -23.68 11.92 3.15
C ASP A 398 -22.98 11.07 2.07
N PRO A 399 -22.12 10.09 2.44
CA PRO A 399 -21.35 9.31 1.48
C PRO A 399 -22.25 8.37 0.68
N PRO A 400 -21.85 7.97 -0.55
CA PRO A 400 -22.61 7.04 -1.35
C PRO A 400 -22.71 5.67 -0.67
N THR A 401 -23.88 5.04 -0.78
CA THR A 401 -24.15 3.71 -0.23
C THR A 401 -23.32 2.66 -0.96
N ALA A 402 -22.69 1.74 -0.22
CA ALA A 402 -21.93 0.63 -0.77
C ALA A 402 -22.79 -0.30 -1.63
N ASP A 403 -22.26 -0.79 -2.74
CA ASP A 403 -22.96 -1.65 -3.68
C ASP A 403 -23.26 -3.05 -3.12
N ILE A 404 -24.36 -3.63 -3.59
CA ILE A 404 -24.77 -5.01 -3.30
C ILE A 404 -24.02 -5.98 -4.22
N ALA A 405 -23.25 -6.90 -3.63
CA ALA A 405 -22.52 -7.93 -4.38
C ALA A 405 -23.47 -8.94 -5.06
N GLN A 406 -24.57 -9.31 -4.38
CA GLN A 406 -25.56 -10.24 -4.93
C GLN A 406 -26.90 -10.10 -4.16
N THR A 407 -28.02 -10.31 -4.88
CA THR A 407 -29.37 -10.43 -4.29
C THR A 407 -29.80 -11.90 -4.29
N PHE A 408 -30.35 -12.37 -3.15
CA PHE A 408 -30.97 -13.68 -2.97
C PHE A 408 -32.46 -13.51 -2.78
N ASP A 409 -33.27 -14.03 -3.70
CA ASP A 409 -34.72 -13.97 -3.71
C ASP A 409 -35.39 -15.34 -3.82
N SER A 410 -34.58 -16.41 -3.91
CA SER A 410 -35.04 -17.79 -4.01
C SER A 410 -34.16 -18.72 -3.14
N PHE A 411 -34.81 -19.62 -2.41
CA PHE A 411 -34.16 -20.52 -1.48
C PHE A 411 -34.64 -21.96 -1.69
N PRO A 412 -33.82 -23.02 -1.42
CA PRO A 412 -32.49 -22.92 -0.82
C PRO A 412 -31.45 -22.34 -1.79
N HIS A 413 -30.47 -21.63 -1.22
CA HIS A 413 -29.31 -21.13 -1.97
C HIS A 413 -28.02 -21.66 -1.36
N GLN A 414 -27.10 -22.11 -2.21
CA GLN A 414 -25.75 -22.51 -1.81
C GLN A 414 -24.76 -22.06 -2.87
N PHE A 415 -23.62 -21.57 -2.47
CA PHE A 415 -22.54 -21.30 -3.40
C PHE A 415 -21.97 -22.61 -3.97
N MET A 416 -21.88 -22.69 -5.28
CA MET A 416 -21.28 -23.84 -5.96
C MET A 416 -19.76 -23.92 -5.79
N ARG A 417 -19.12 -22.78 -5.49
CA ARG A 417 -17.69 -22.64 -5.19
C ARG A 417 -17.53 -21.65 -4.06
N PRO A 418 -16.40 -21.71 -3.28
CA PRO A 418 -16.08 -20.70 -2.31
C PRO A 418 -16.09 -19.29 -2.91
N ARG A 419 -16.51 -18.33 -2.12
CA ARG A 419 -16.43 -16.90 -2.40
C ARG A 419 -15.21 -16.32 -1.70
N ARG A 420 -14.83 -15.14 -2.13
CA ARG A 420 -13.68 -14.41 -1.60
C ARG A 420 -14.15 -13.09 -1.02
N VAL A 421 -13.64 -12.72 0.13
CA VAL A 421 -13.73 -11.37 0.69
C VAL A 421 -12.32 -10.92 1.04
N SER A 422 -11.93 -9.72 0.61
CA SER A 422 -10.61 -9.17 0.91
C SER A 422 -10.47 -8.89 2.41
N GLN A 423 -9.25 -8.90 2.92
CA GLN A 423 -8.99 -8.56 4.31
C GLN A 423 -9.34 -7.09 4.55
N TYR A 424 -9.84 -6.75 5.72
CA TYR A 424 -10.31 -5.40 6.06
C TYR A 424 -11.17 -4.75 4.96
N ALA A 425 -12.09 -5.56 4.40
CA ALA A 425 -13.08 -5.20 3.40
C ALA A 425 -14.42 -5.84 3.74
N ALA A 426 -15.48 -5.50 3.00
CA ALA A 426 -16.78 -6.09 3.22
C ALA A 426 -17.56 -6.33 1.93
N GLN A 427 -18.43 -7.35 1.95
CA GLN A 427 -19.41 -7.61 0.92
C GLN A 427 -20.83 -7.59 1.48
N TYR A 428 -21.75 -7.07 0.67
CA TYR A 428 -23.15 -6.87 1.04
C TYR A 428 -24.04 -7.74 0.17
N TYR A 429 -24.93 -8.53 0.80
CA TYR A 429 -25.78 -9.48 0.12
C TYR A 429 -27.24 -9.21 0.48
N GLN A 430 -28.05 -8.79 -0.47
CA GLN A 430 -29.46 -8.52 -0.26
C GLN A 430 -30.27 -9.79 -0.10
N LEU A 431 -31.14 -9.86 0.91
CA LEU A 431 -32.07 -10.95 1.15
C LEU A 431 -33.50 -10.44 0.91
N LEU A 432 -34.21 -11.10 -0.01
CA LEU A 432 -35.61 -10.82 -0.33
C LEU A 432 -36.45 -12.06 -0.09
N GLY A 433 -37.64 -11.89 0.54
CA GLY A 433 -38.54 -13.00 0.84
C GLY A 433 -39.48 -12.66 1.94
N ASP A 434 -40.41 -13.58 2.24
CA ASP A 434 -41.45 -13.42 3.27
C ASP A 434 -41.40 -14.49 4.37
N ARG A 435 -40.35 -15.33 4.35
CA ARG A 435 -40.07 -16.37 5.35
C ARG A 435 -38.77 -16.11 6.08
N ASP A 436 -38.70 -16.63 7.30
CA ASP A 436 -37.43 -16.65 8.04
C ASP A 436 -36.43 -17.57 7.36
N LEU A 437 -35.17 -17.22 7.47
CA LEU A 437 -34.08 -17.96 6.84
C LEU A 437 -33.17 -18.56 7.91
N HIS A 438 -32.56 -19.70 7.55
CA HIS A 438 -31.43 -20.28 8.26
C HIS A 438 -30.21 -20.21 7.37
N VAL A 439 -29.09 -19.73 7.92
CA VAL A 439 -27.80 -19.58 7.21
C VAL A 439 -26.74 -20.41 7.92
N ASP A 440 -26.17 -21.39 7.24
CA ASP A 440 -24.97 -22.11 7.66
C ASP A 440 -23.77 -21.48 6.96
N PHE A 441 -22.79 -21.01 7.73
CA PHE A 441 -21.56 -20.36 7.27
C PHE A 441 -20.34 -21.20 7.57
N VAL A 442 -19.38 -21.21 6.62
CA VAL A 442 -18.06 -21.82 6.79
C VAL A 442 -17.02 -20.91 6.14
N GLY A 443 -16.02 -20.48 6.90
CA GLY A 443 -14.89 -19.66 6.43
C GLY A 443 -13.54 -20.34 6.70
N SER A 444 -12.48 -19.86 6.04
CA SER A 444 -11.11 -20.29 6.33
C SER A 444 -10.75 -19.99 7.79
N SER A 445 -10.05 -20.92 8.43
CA SER A 445 -9.59 -20.77 9.82
C SER A 445 -8.28 -20.00 9.92
N ARG A 446 -7.46 -20.04 8.88
CA ARG A 446 -6.11 -19.47 8.79
C ARG A 446 -5.97 -18.63 7.53
N ALA A 447 -5.10 -17.62 7.57
CA ALA A 447 -4.66 -16.84 6.43
C ALA A 447 -3.14 -16.91 6.30
N ARG A 448 -2.63 -16.90 5.06
CA ARG A 448 -1.19 -16.75 4.81
C ARG A 448 -0.81 -15.28 4.82
N MET A 449 0.42 -14.99 5.23
CA MET A 449 0.99 -13.64 5.15
C MET A 449 1.58 -13.38 3.76
N ILE A 450 2.29 -14.38 3.22
CA ILE A 450 2.89 -14.33 1.88
C ILE A 450 2.57 -15.62 1.09
N ASP A 451 2.66 -15.59 -0.23
CA ASP A 451 2.39 -16.77 -1.07
C ASP A 451 3.62 -17.69 -1.17
N ALA A 452 4.08 -18.15 -0.03
CA ALA A 452 5.16 -19.12 0.10
C ALA A 452 4.85 -20.15 1.19
N ALA A 453 5.41 -21.36 1.07
CA ALA A 453 5.59 -22.29 2.19
C ALA A 453 7.06 -22.20 2.63
N PRO A 454 7.45 -22.62 3.85
CA PRO A 454 8.85 -22.81 4.22
C PRO A 454 9.59 -23.62 3.14
N HIS A 455 10.83 -23.24 2.82
CA HIS A 455 11.63 -24.00 1.86
C HIS A 455 11.97 -25.38 2.43
N SER A 456 12.33 -25.42 3.69
CA SER A 456 12.48 -26.68 4.46
C SER A 456 11.80 -26.56 5.83
N GLY A 457 11.64 -27.69 6.53
CA GLY A 457 11.08 -27.69 7.89
C GLY A 457 9.67 -27.10 8.01
N GLU A 458 9.46 -26.34 9.08
CA GLU A 458 8.16 -25.74 9.43
C GLU A 458 8.16 -24.20 9.46
N THR A 459 9.34 -23.56 9.51
CA THR A 459 9.48 -22.09 9.66
C THR A 459 10.56 -21.52 8.74
N PHE A 460 10.48 -20.22 8.50
CA PHE A 460 11.48 -19.42 7.78
C PHE A 460 11.59 -18.01 8.38
N TRP A 461 12.63 -17.26 8.03
CA TRP A 461 12.77 -15.88 8.37
C TRP A 461 12.04 -14.99 7.34
N TRP A 462 11.15 -14.12 7.80
CA TRP A 462 10.43 -13.15 6.96
C TRP A 462 10.71 -11.73 7.44
N SER A 463 11.01 -10.85 6.48
CA SER A 463 11.36 -9.45 6.76
C SER A 463 10.24 -8.64 7.41
N ASN A 464 8.98 -9.13 7.35
CA ASN A 464 7.83 -8.26 7.51
C ASN A 464 7.73 -7.25 6.35
N ARG A 465 6.84 -6.25 6.45
CA ARG A 465 6.66 -5.22 5.46
C ARG A 465 6.15 -3.93 6.12
N GLY A 466 6.51 -2.77 5.56
CA GLY A 466 6.07 -1.44 6.01
C GLY A 466 6.71 -0.38 5.13
N ASP A 467 6.06 0.76 4.99
CA ASP A 467 6.54 1.89 4.22
C ASP A 467 7.68 2.61 4.95
N SER A 468 8.61 3.22 4.21
CA SER A 468 9.81 3.88 4.75
C SER A 468 10.57 3.05 5.79
N ALA A 469 10.57 1.72 5.66
CA ALA A 469 11.14 0.80 6.64
C ALA A 469 12.55 0.34 6.25
N ASN A 470 13.40 0.11 7.28
CA ASN A 470 14.70 -0.49 7.11
C ASN A 470 14.84 -1.74 7.99
N LEU A 471 14.43 -2.88 7.45
CA LEU A 471 14.24 -4.15 8.17
C LEU A 471 15.52 -4.97 8.13
N ARG A 472 16.03 -5.39 9.28
CA ARG A 472 17.38 -5.95 9.38
C ARG A 472 17.42 -7.28 10.14
N LEU A 473 18.07 -8.28 9.57
CA LEU A 473 18.40 -9.56 10.21
C LEU A 473 19.92 -9.73 10.22
N THR A 474 20.56 -9.57 11.37
CA THR A 474 22.00 -9.46 11.51
C THR A 474 22.58 -10.57 12.39
N ARG A 475 23.76 -11.10 12.00
CA ARG A 475 24.48 -12.09 12.76
C ARG A 475 26.00 -11.88 12.71
N GLU A 476 26.70 -12.08 13.84
CA GLU A 476 28.17 -12.21 13.85
C GLU A 476 28.56 -13.59 13.31
N VAL A 477 29.48 -13.60 12.33
CA VAL A 477 30.06 -14.81 11.74
C VAL A 477 31.56 -14.78 11.92
N ASP A 478 32.15 -15.84 12.52
CA ASP A 478 33.59 -15.97 12.76
C ASP A 478 34.25 -16.76 11.64
N LEU A 479 34.92 -16.07 10.73
CA LEU A 479 35.68 -16.65 9.61
C LEU A 479 37.19 -16.72 9.91
N THR A 480 37.65 -16.49 11.17
CA THR A 480 39.06 -16.42 11.53
C THR A 480 39.82 -17.71 11.24
N GLY A 481 39.16 -18.86 11.29
CA GLY A 481 39.72 -20.18 10.97
C GLY A 481 39.58 -20.62 9.51
N ALA A 482 38.86 -19.84 8.68
CA ALA A 482 38.57 -20.21 7.31
C ALA A 482 39.61 -19.65 6.32
N GLY A 483 40.08 -20.49 5.42
CA GLY A 483 40.89 -20.05 4.25
C GLY A 483 40.05 -19.72 3.02
N LYS A 484 38.80 -20.21 3.01
CA LYS A 484 37.77 -19.98 2.03
C LYS A 484 36.42 -19.99 2.77
N ALA A 485 35.42 -19.26 2.29
CA ALA A 485 34.07 -19.32 2.82
C ALA A 485 33.05 -19.04 1.72
N THR A 486 31.97 -19.81 1.70
CA THR A 486 30.87 -19.66 0.75
C THR A 486 29.57 -19.58 1.54
N LEU A 487 28.82 -18.50 1.40
CA LEU A 487 27.45 -18.39 1.92
C LEU A 487 26.49 -18.98 0.91
N SER A 488 25.63 -19.89 1.31
CA SER A 488 24.46 -20.29 0.52
C SER A 488 23.20 -20.14 1.36
N TYR A 489 22.07 -19.85 0.71
CA TYR A 489 20.77 -19.70 1.33
C TYR A 489 19.67 -19.82 0.28
N TRP A 490 18.46 -20.10 0.73
CA TRP A 490 17.26 -19.95 -0.08
C TRP A 490 16.59 -18.62 0.23
N THR A 491 16.06 -17.98 -0.81
CA THR A 491 15.32 -16.72 -0.67
C THR A 491 14.10 -16.70 -1.55
N TRP A 492 13.07 -16.04 -1.07
CA TRP A 492 11.84 -15.69 -1.76
C TRP A 492 11.59 -14.20 -1.54
N TYR A 493 11.21 -13.47 -2.57
CA TYR A 493 10.89 -12.06 -2.43
C TYR A 493 9.85 -11.61 -3.45
N ASP A 494 9.03 -10.66 -2.99
CA ASP A 494 8.05 -9.89 -3.75
C ASP A 494 8.10 -8.46 -3.18
N THR A 495 8.81 -7.57 -3.88
CA THR A 495 9.08 -6.19 -3.48
C THR A 495 8.75 -5.26 -4.65
N GLU A 496 8.42 -4.01 -4.36
CA GLU A 496 8.16 -3.03 -5.41
C GLU A 496 9.36 -2.86 -6.32
N ALA A 497 9.15 -3.16 -7.61
CA ALA A 497 10.23 -3.23 -8.58
C ALA A 497 10.91 -1.87 -8.77
N ASP A 498 12.23 -1.83 -8.59
CA ASP A 498 13.09 -0.64 -8.72
C ASP A 498 12.88 0.46 -7.65
N TRP A 499 11.92 0.28 -6.71
CA TRP A 499 11.70 1.18 -5.58
C TRP A 499 12.23 0.59 -4.28
N ASP A 500 11.81 -0.65 -3.97
CA ASP A 500 12.23 -1.39 -2.79
C ASP A 500 13.37 -2.35 -3.11
N TYR A 501 14.34 -2.43 -2.21
CA TYR A 501 15.49 -3.29 -2.39
C TYR A 501 15.82 -4.10 -1.14
N ALA A 502 16.12 -5.40 -1.35
CA ALA A 502 16.70 -6.25 -0.32
C ALA A 502 18.17 -6.51 -0.59
N TYR A 503 18.98 -6.61 0.46
CA TYR A 503 20.42 -6.75 0.36
C TYR A 503 20.95 -7.89 1.23
N VAL A 504 21.99 -8.55 0.74
CA VAL A 504 22.93 -9.30 1.58
C VAL A 504 24.19 -8.49 1.70
N SER A 505 24.60 -8.18 2.92
CA SER A 505 25.70 -7.26 3.17
C SER A 505 26.62 -7.74 4.29
N VAL A 506 27.86 -7.25 4.28
CA VAL A 506 28.89 -7.57 5.28
C VAL A 506 29.48 -6.28 5.84
N SER A 507 29.62 -6.26 7.18
CA SER A 507 30.45 -5.29 7.87
C SER A 507 31.69 -5.95 8.49
N THR A 508 32.84 -5.26 8.44
CA THR A 508 34.09 -5.67 9.10
C THR A 508 34.54 -4.67 10.17
N ASP A 509 33.74 -3.65 10.45
CA ASP A 509 34.03 -2.55 11.36
C ASP A 509 33.02 -2.43 12.52
N GLY A 510 32.29 -3.53 12.78
CA GLY A 510 31.31 -3.58 13.86
C GLY A 510 29.99 -2.90 13.54
N GLY A 511 29.63 -2.81 12.24
CA GLY A 511 28.33 -2.31 11.79
C GLY A 511 28.32 -0.80 11.44
N GLN A 512 29.49 -0.15 11.43
CA GLN A 512 29.57 1.27 11.04
C GLN A 512 29.34 1.44 9.54
N THR A 513 29.95 0.55 8.73
CA THR A 513 29.72 0.49 7.29
C THR A 513 29.39 -0.91 6.83
N TYR A 514 28.66 -1.03 5.73
CA TYR A 514 28.30 -2.28 5.11
C TYR A 514 28.63 -2.27 3.63
N GLN A 515 29.05 -3.42 3.14
CA GLN A 515 29.25 -3.65 1.71
C GLN A 515 28.21 -4.65 1.23
N THR A 516 27.40 -4.28 0.25
CA THR A 516 26.47 -5.20 -0.41
C THR A 516 27.25 -6.28 -1.16
N LEU A 517 26.78 -7.50 -1.12
CA LEU A 517 27.42 -8.63 -1.79
C LEU A 517 26.78 -8.87 -3.14
N LYS A 518 27.61 -9.16 -4.14
CA LYS A 518 27.13 -9.56 -5.45
C LYS A 518 26.53 -10.96 -5.38
N THR A 519 25.23 -11.05 -5.61
CA THR A 519 24.49 -12.31 -5.66
C THR A 519 24.13 -12.67 -7.10
N PRO A 520 23.87 -13.94 -7.44
CA PRO A 520 23.48 -14.36 -8.79
C PRO A 520 22.24 -13.67 -9.34
N SER A 521 21.22 -13.43 -8.49
CA SER A 521 19.94 -12.81 -8.87
C SER A 521 19.86 -11.32 -8.53
N GLY A 522 20.89 -10.76 -7.87
CA GLY A 522 20.94 -9.34 -7.52
C GLY A 522 21.26 -8.45 -8.72
N THR A 523 20.94 -7.17 -8.59
CA THR A 523 21.16 -6.15 -9.62
C THR A 523 21.81 -4.88 -9.05
N GLU A 524 22.55 -4.16 -9.89
CA GLU A 524 23.01 -2.79 -9.61
C GLU A 524 22.13 -1.74 -10.32
N ARG A 525 21.02 -2.17 -10.94
CA ARG A 525 20.10 -1.25 -11.59
C ARG A 525 19.52 -0.27 -10.54
N ASN A 526 19.50 1.00 -10.87
CA ASN A 526 19.15 2.08 -9.93
C ASN A 526 18.42 3.24 -10.64
N PRO A 527 17.24 3.01 -11.20
CA PRO A 527 16.54 4.05 -11.97
C PRO A 527 16.05 5.21 -11.10
N ASN A 528 15.73 4.94 -9.82
CA ASN A 528 15.14 5.90 -8.87
C ASN A 528 16.12 6.38 -7.80
N ASN A 529 17.42 6.12 -7.93
CA ASN A 529 18.44 6.40 -6.92
C ASN A 529 18.22 5.73 -5.55
N ASN A 530 17.34 4.71 -5.47
CA ASN A 530 17.04 3.98 -4.23
C ASN A 530 17.98 2.81 -3.97
N ASN A 531 18.64 2.27 -5.02
CA ASN A 531 19.52 1.13 -4.87
C ASN A 531 20.88 1.54 -4.26
N LEU A 532 21.28 0.86 -3.18
CA LEU A 532 22.51 1.10 -2.44
C LEU A 532 23.69 0.23 -2.89
N GLY A 533 23.49 -0.62 -3.92
CA GLY A 533 24.53 -1.52 -4.45
C GLY A 533 23.91 -2.75 -5.11
N TRP A 534 24.52 -3.95 -4.92
CA TRP A 534 23.91 -5.20 -5.37
C TRP A 534 22.70 -5.52 -4.50
N GLY A 535 21.48 -5.42 -5.04
CA GLY A 535 20.22 -5.67 -4.32
C GLY A 535 19.25 -6.52 -5.12
N TYR A 536 18.27 -7.09 -4.43
CA TYR A 536 17.10 -7.75 -5.01
C TYR A 536 15.96 -6.75 -5.11
N THR A 537 15.16 -6.82 -6.17
CA THR A 537 13.97 -6.01 -6.37
C THR A 537 13.00 -6.74 -7.30
N GLY A 538 11.69 -6.47 -7.22
CA GLY A 538 10.66 -7.19 -7.94
C GLY A 538 10.43 -8.60 -7.39
N ASN A 539 10.22 -9.59 -8.27
CA ASN A 539 9.86 -10.97 -7.91
C ASN A 539 11.04 -11.93 -8.00
N SER A 540 11.19 -12.80 -7.02
CA SER A 540 12.16 -13.91 -7.08
C SER A 540 11.80 -14.91 -8.19
N GLY A 541 12.83 -15.33 -8.95
CA GLY A 541 12.68 -16.25 -10.08
C GLY A 541 12.27 -15.60 -11.41
N GLY A 542 11.86 -14.32 -11.42
CA GLY A 542 11.60 -13.54 -12.63
C GLY A 542 10.34 -13.96 -13.41
N GLY A 543 9.40 -14.67 -12.75
CA GLY A 543 8.09 -15.03 -13.29
C GLY A 543 7.00 -14.04 -12.89
N GLU A 544 5.72 -14.37 -13.17
CA GLU A 544 4.56 -13.62 -12.64
C GLU A 544 4.43 -13.82 -11.12
N ASP A 545 4.64 -15.04 -10.64
CA ASP A 545 4.59 -15.39 -9.23
C ASP A 545 6.02 -15.60 -8.68
N PRO A 546 6.34 -15.08 -7.49
CA PRO A 546 7.63 -15.28 -6.86
C PRO A 546 7.83 -16.74 -6.42
N VAL A 547 9.05 -17.25 -6.52
CA VAL A 547 9.41 -18.62 -6.13
C VAL A 547 10.70 -18.64 -5.31
N TRP A 548 10.88 -19.66 -4.46
CA TRP A 548 12.14 -19.87 -3.77
C TRP A 548 13.28 -20.10 -4.78
N ILE A 549 14.36 -19.34 -4.62
CA ILE A 549 15.59 -19.47 -5.41
C ILE A 549 16.77 -19.70 -4.47
N GLN A 550 17.75 -20.48 -4.94
CA GLN A 550 18.97 -20.69 -4.19
C GLN A 550 20.05 -19.69 -4.62
N GLU A 551 20.65 -19.03 -3.63
CA GLU A 551 21.76 -18.11 -3.83
C GLU A 551 23.06 -18.67 -3.27
N SER A 552 24.18 -18.25 -3.88
CA SER A 552 25.52 -18.63 -3.42
C SER A 552 26.49 -17.46 -3.61
N VAL A 553 27.14 -17.07 -2.51
CA VAL A 553 27.97 -15.85 -2.45
C VAL A 553 29.35 -16.18 -1.90
N ASP A 554 30.41 -15.71 -2.55
CA ASP A 554 31.79 -15.87 -2.09
C ASP A 554 32.13 -14.92 -0.92
N LEU A 555 32.32 -15.48 0.27
CA LEU A 555 32.81 -14.77 1.44
C LEU A 555 34.33 -14.88 1.65
N THR A 556 35.07 -15.52 0.72
CA THR A 556 36.52 -15.68 0.81
C THR A 556 37.27 -14.35 1.01
N PRO A 557 36.86 -13.19 0.46
CA PRO A 557 37.52 -11.91 0.74
C PRO A 557 37.49 -11.49 2.23
N TYR A 558 36.63 -12.12 3.02
CA TYR A 558 36.49 -11.88 4.46
C TYR A 558 37.12 -12.98 5.32
N ALA A 559 37.73 -14.00 4.70
CA ALA A 559 38.40 -15.08 5.42
C ALA A 559 39.46 -14.53 6.39
N GLY A 560 39.57 -15.14 7.57
CA GLY A 560 40.46 -14.67 8.63
C GLY A 560 39.89 -13.51 9.47
N LYS A 561 38.65 -13.10 9.28
CA LYS A 561 38.01 -12.00 10.01
C LYS A 561 36.76 -12.50 10.76
N LYS A 562 36.32 -11.72 11.75
CA LYS A 562 34.94 -11.72 12.23
C LYS A 562 34.18 -10.66 11.45
N ILE A 563 32.97 -11.00 11.01
CA ILE A 563 32.09 -10.14 10.22
C ILE A 563 30.71 -10.07 10.85
N LEU A 564 29.98 -9.00 10.54
CA LEU A 564 28.54 -9.00 10.67
C LEU A 564 27.96 -9.32 9.27
N LEU A 565 27.26 -10.42 9.17
CA LEU A 565 26.44 -10.77 7.99
C LEU A 565 25.02 -10.24 8.23
N ARG A 566 24.45 -9.59 7.22
CA ARG A 566 23.12 -8.98 7.32
C ARG A 566 22.28 -9.23 6.08
N PHE A 567 21.03 -9.64 6.28
CA PHE A 567 19.95 -9.48 5.32
C PHE A 567 19.19 -8.20 5.70
N GLU A 568 18.99 -7.32 4.75
CA GLU A 568 18.43 -5.98 4.99
C GLU A 568 17.46 -5.63 3.88
N VAL A 569 16.24 -5.21 4.25
CA VAL A 569 15.23 -4.69 3.32
C VAL A 569 15.09 -3.21 3.56
N VAL A 570 15.13 -2.43 2.49
CA VAL A 570 14.93 -0.98 2.50
C VAL A 570 13.76 -0.69 1.59
N ASN A 571 12.66 -0.30 2.19
CA ASN A 571 11.46 0.14 1.50
C ASN A 571 11.43 1.66 1.42
N ASP A 572 10.89 2.16 0.33
CA ASP A 572 10.71 3.60 0.16
C ASP A 572 9.42 4.11 0.85
N LEU A 573 8.90 5.26 0.41
CA LEU A 573 7.84 5.98 1.12
C LEU A 573 6.45 5.33 0.98
N ALA A 574 6.22 4.48 -0.03
CA ALA A 574 4.89 3.96 -0.35
C ALA A 574 4.95 2.56 -0.96
N VAL A 575 3.80 1.84 -0.94
CA VAL A 575 3.62 0.56 -1.65
C VAL A 575 4.48 -0.58 -1.09
N ASN A 576 4.27 -0.96 0.16
CA ASN A 576 4.94 -2.14 0.69
C ASN A 576 4.28 -3.45 0.18
N LEU A 577 4.98 -4.23 -0.60
CA LEU A 577 4.60 -5.56 -1.07
C LEU A 577 4.95 -6.66 -0.03
N PRO A 578 4.67 -7.96 -0.28
CA PRO A 578 4.89 -9.05 0.67
C PRO A 578 6.29 -9.14 1.31
N GLY A 579 7.32 -8.58 0.69
CA GLY A 579 8.65 -8.44 1.28
C GLY A 579 9.62 -9.56 0.92
N PHE A 580 10.51 -9.92 1.86
CA PHE A 580 11.65 -10.79 1.62
C PHE A 580 11.71 -11.92 2.66
N ALA A 581 11.98 -13.13 2.20
CA ALA A 581 12.11 -14.29 3.07
C ALA A 581 13.42 -15.03 2.84
N VAL A 582 13.97 -15.64 3.90
CA VAL A 582 15.22 -16.40 3.89
C VAL A 582 15.05 -17.71 4.65
N ASP A 583 15.61 -18.76 4.08
CA ASP A 583 15.65 -20.09 4.69
C ASP A 583 16.97 -20.82 4.37
N ASP A 584 17.30 -21.86 5.12
CA ASP A 584 18.46 -22.75 4.89
C ASP A 584 19.78 -22.00 4.67
N VAL A 585 20.16 -21.14 5.61
CA VAL A 585 21.41 -20.35 5.52
C VAL A 585 22.61 -21.19 5.95
N GLU A 586 23.61 -21.36 5.08
CA GLU A 586 24.78 -22.21 5.33
C GLU A 586 26.11 -21.51 5.01
N ILE A 587 27.13 -21.80 5.82
CA ILE A 587 28.55 -21.56 5.52
C ILE A 587 29.30 -22.85 5.88
N PRO A 588 29.36 -23.84 4.96
CA PRO A 588 29.87 -25.18 5.24
C PRO A 588 31.31 -25.23 5.76
N GLU A 589 32.15 -24.29 5.31
CA GLU A 589 33.57 -24.25 5.68
C GLU A 589 33.82 -23.98 7.18
N ILE A 590 32.83 -23.41 7.88
CA ILE A 590 32.89 -23.18 9.33
C ILE A 590 31.84 -24.02 10.08
N GLY A 591 31.10 -24.89 9.37
CA GLY A 591 30.04 -25.71 9.94
C GLY A 591 28.83 -24.91 10.43
N PHE A 592 28.61 -23.71 9.87
CA PHE A 592 27.42 -22.91 10.17
C PHE A 592 26.26 -23.37 9.29
N GLN A 593 25.10 -23.61 9.95
CA GLN A 593 23.85 -23.96 9.30
C GLN A 593 22.70 -23.39 10.14
N ASP A 594 21.71 -22.83 9.48
CA ASP A 594 20.48 -22.29 10.06
C ASP A 594 19.30 -22.62 9.13
N ASP A 595 18.43 -23.48 9.59
CA ASP A 595 17.20 -23.91 8.93
C ASP A 595 15.95 -23.17 9.44
N ALA A 596 16.14 -22.07 10.15
CA ALA A 596 15.11 -21.24 10.78
C ALA A 596 14.21 -21.98 11.80
N GLU A 597 14.48 -23.25 12.15
CA GLU A 597 13.65 -24.01 13.10
C GLU A 597 13.92 -23.65 14.57
N THR A 598 15.11 -23.13 14.87
CA THR A 598 15.51 -22.74 16.20
C THR A 598 16.14 -21.36 16.22
N ASP A 599 16.23 -20.75 17.42
CA ASP A 599 17.01 -19.52 17.57
C ASP A 599 18.50 -19.85 17.49
N THR A 600 19.14 -19.39 16.41
CA THR A 600 20.58 -19.59 16.18
C THR A 600 21.40 -18.33 16.47
N GLY A 601 20.79 -17.27 17.02
CA GLY A 601 21.45 -16.04 17.46
C GLY A 601 21.50 -14.93 16.41
N TRP A 602 20.49 -14.82 15.58
CA TRP A 602 20.25 -13.63 14.78
C TRP A 602 19.65 -12.50 15.63
N THR A 603 20.04 -11.28 15.33
CA THR A 603 19.37 -10.07 15.82
C THR A 603 18.40 -9.63 14.74
N ALA A 604 17.12 -9.67 15.06
CA ALA A 604 16.02 -9.31 14.16
C ALA A 604 15.47 -7.91 14.54
N GLU A 605 15.41 -7.01 13.58
CA GLU A 605 14.78 -5.68 13.66
C GLU A 605 13.74 -5.63 12.55
N GLY A 606 12.46 -5.75 12.90
CA GLY A 606 11.34 -5.93 11.98
C GLY A 606 11.12 -7.36 11.51
N TRP A 607 12.16 -8.18 11.38
CA TRP A 607 12.08 -9.56 10.93
C TRP A 607 11.44 -10.47 11.98
N ILE A 608 10.68 -11.45 11.52
CA ILE A 608 10.11 -12.52 12.34
C ILE A 608 10.45 -13.90 11.77
N ARG A 609 10.53 -14.89 12.67
CA ARG A 609 10.58 -16.30 12.29
C ARG A 609 9.16 -16.85 12.33
N THR A 610 8.69 -17.47 11.24
CA THR A 610 7.27 -17.78 11.06
C THR A 610 7.01 -19.05 10.27
N ASN A 611 5.86 -19.69 10.52
CA ASN A 611 5.29 -20.75 9.70
C ASN A 611 4.38 -20.21 8.57
N ASN A 612 4.34 -18.90 8.39
CA ASN A 612 3.56 -18.17 7.38
C ASN A 612 2.05 -18.09 7.65
N PHE A 613 1.53 -18.53 8.77
CA PHE A 613 0.08 -18.47 9.03
C PHE A 613 -0.26 -17.55 10.20
N VAL A 614 -1.39 -16.89 10.08
CA VAL A 614 -2.07 -16.14 11.14
C VAL A 614 -3.53 -16.60 11.26
N PRO A 615 -4.19 -16.41 12.41
CA PRO A 615 -5.62 -16.68 12.52
C PRO A 615 -6.43 -15.81 11.55
N GLN A 616 -7.27 -16.46 10.73
CA GLN A 616 -8.31 -15.76 9.97
C GLN A 616 -9.48 -15.46 10.88
N ARG A 617 -10.04 -14.26 10.78
CA ARG A 617 -11.28 -13.88 11.47
C ARG A 617 -12.28 -13.36 10.45
N PHE A 618 -13.58 -13.56 10.78
CA PHE A 618 -14.69 -13.01 10.01
C PHE A 618 -15.61 -12.21 10.92
N ILE A 619 -16.27 -11.24 10.33
CA ILE A 619 -17.29 -10.42 10.95
C ILE A 619 -18.57 -10.58 10.14
N ALA A 620 -19.59 -11.21 10.71
CA ALA A 620 -20.88 -11.35 10.06
C ALA A 620 -21.94 -10.49 10.76
N GLN A 621 -22.72 -9.76 9.97
CA GLN A 621 -23.77 -8.88 10.45
C GLN A 621 -24.98 -8.97 9.55
N VAL A 622 -26.16 -8.61 10.06
CA VAL A 622 -27.36 -8.47 9.24
C VAL A 622 -28.08 -7.16 9.54
N ILE A 623 -28.45 -6.46 8.47
CA ILE A 623 -29.29 -5.25 8.52
C ILE A 623 -30.70 -5.66 8.13
N GLY A 624 -31.70 -5.42 8.97
CA GLY A 624 -33.10 -5.68 8.72
C GLY A 624 -33.87 -4.39 8.51
N TYR A 625 -34.56 -4.26 7.38
CA TYR A 625 -35.45 -3.13 7.10
C TYR A 625 -36.88 -3.50 7.40
N GLY A 626 -37.41 -3.05 8.55
CA GLY A 626 -38.73 -3.35 9.04
C GLY A 626 -39.88 -2.90 8.13
N LYS A 627 -41.01 -3.61 8.19
CA LYS A 627 -42.24 -3.24 7.49
C LYS A 627 -42.82 -1.92 8.02
N ASP A 628 -42.46 -1.52 9.23
CA ASP A 628 -42.81 -0.27 9.89
C ASP A 628 -41.85 0.88 9.62
N GLY A 629 -40.82 0.65 8.84
CA GLY A 629 -39.77 1.63 8.51
C GLY A 629 -38.58 1.63 9.48
N SER A 630 -38.57 0.75 10.49
CA SER A 630 -37.43 0.60 11.39
C SER A 630 -36.24 -0.03 10.68
N THR A 631 -35.01 0.29 11.12
CA THR A 631 -33.78 -0.39 10.76
C THR A 631 -33.20 -1.09 11.98
N THR A 632 -32.80 -2.33 11.84
CA THR A 632 -32.17 -3.14 12.89
C THR A 632 -30.85 -3.68 12.41
N VAL A 633 -29.80 -3.57 13.22
CA VAL A 633 -28.49 -4.17 12.95
C VAL A 633 -28.23 -5.25 14.00
N MET A 634 -27.82 -6.43 13.56
CA MET A 634 -27.47 -7.53 14.46
C MET A 634 -26.10 -8.09 14.09
N ARG A 635 -25.22 -8.25 15.09
CA ARG A 635 -23.99 -9.03 14.96
C ARG A 635 -24.36 -10.51 14.99
N LEU A 636 -23.85 -11.29 14.04
CA LEU A 636 -24.06 -12.73 13.95
C LEU A 636 -22.83 -13.44 14.55
N PRO A 637 -23.02 -14.34 15.54
CA PRO A 637 -21.90 -15.00 16.19
C PRO A 637 -21.20 -15.95 15.22
N ILE A 638 -19.86 -15.93 15.26
CA ILE A 638 -18.99 -16.85 14.52
C ILE A 638 -18.20 -17.63 15.57
N ASP A 639 -18.15 -18.95 15.43
CA ASP A 639 -17.41 -19.83 16.32
C ASP A 639 -15.89 -19.71 16.06
N ALA A 640 -15.09 -20.18 17.02
CA ALA A 640 -13.62 -20.08 16.97
C ALA A 640 -12.97 -20.80 15.78
N ASP A 641 -13.69 -21.71 15.13
CA ASP A 641 -13.27 -22.41 13.92
C ASP A 641 -13.81 -21.74 12.63
N ASN A 642 -14.31 -20.52 12.71
CA ASN A 642 -14.92 -19.79 11.61
C ASN A 642 -16.11 -20.50 10.97
N THR A 643 -16.94 -21.15 11.79
CA THR A 643 -18.29 -21.59 11.41
C THR A 643 -19.36 -20.71 12.06
N GLY A 644 -20.57 -20.72 11.52
CA GLY A 644 -21.72 -20.02 12.09
C GLY A 644 -23.02 -20.59 11.58
N ALA A 645 -24.05 -20.59 12.45
CA ALA A 645 -25.41 -21.00 12.09
C ALA A 645 -26.38 -19.96 12.63
N TRP A 646 -27.10 -19.27 11.73
CA TRP A 646 -27.90 -18.09 12.09
C TRP A 646 -29.33 -18.19 11.59
N ASP A 647 -30.25 -17.73 12.44
CA ASP A 647 -31.64 -17.56 12.07
C ASP A 647 -31.92 -16.08 11.79
N ILE A 648 -32.30 -15.78 10.56
CA ILE A 648 -32.60 -14.43 10.08
C ILE A 648 -34.13 -14.27 10.04
N PRO A 649 -34.72 -13.35 10.82
CA PRO A 649 -36.18 -13.17 10.91
C PRO A 649 -36.73 -12.34 9.71
N LEU A 650 -36.44 -12.79 8.48
CA LEU A 650 -36.76 -12.05 7.26
C LEU A 650 -38.25 -11.84 7.08
N SER A 651 -39.10 -12.76 7.61
CA SER A 651 -40.58 -12.61 7.58
C SER A 651 -41.08 -11.32 8.27
N ARG A 652 -40.29 -10.74 9.18
CA ARG A 652 -40.62 -9.49 9.89
C ARG A 652 -40.23 -8.24 9.13
N TRP A 653 -39.34 -8.39 8.14
CA TRP A 653 -38.75 -7.29 7.38
C TRP A 653 -39.34 -7.19 5.97
N LYS A 654 -39.10 -6.07 5.30
CA LYS A 654 -39.28 -5.89 3.84
C LYS A 654 -38.12 -6.52 3.07
N SER A 655 -36.93 -6.40 3.63
CA SER A 655 -35.70 -6.94 3.09
C SER A 655 -34.66 -7.00 4.21
N GLY A 656 -33.63 -7.81 3.99
CA GLY A 656 -32.42 -7.83 4.82
C GLY A 656 -31.18 -7.63 3.99
N VAL A 657 -30.06 -7.27 4.63
CA VAL A 657 -28.74 -7.29 4.01
C VAL A 657 -27.80 -8.06 4.92
N LEU A 658 -27.31 -9.20 4.44
CA LEU A 658 -26.28 -9.97 5.11
C LEU A 658 -24.92 -9.35 4.72
N VAL A 659 -24.12 -8.99 5.71
CA VAL A 659 -22.83 -8.31 5.55
C VAL A 659 -21.76 -9.23 6.07
N LEU A 660 -20.73 -9.47 5.27
CA LEU A 660 -19.57 -10.27 5.64
C LEU A 660 -18.30 -9.48 5.40
N ALA A 661 -17.46 -9.40 6.42
CA ALA A 661 -16.12 -8.86 6.35
C ALA A 661 -15.09 -9.89 6.85
N ALA A 662 -13.84 -9.73 6.51
CA ALA A 662 -12.73 -10.56 6.96
C ALA A 662 -11.61 -9.69 7.52
N THR A 663 -10.88 -10.21 8.52
CA THR A 663 -9.73 -9.54 9.12
C THR A 663 -8.61 -10.54 9.40
N ALA A 664 -7.43 -10.27 8.85
CA ALA A 664 -6.19 -10.97 9.18
C ALA A 664 -5.01 -9.99 9.09
N VAL A 665 -4.12 -10.02 10.07
CA VAL A 665 -2.98 -9.09 10.12
C VAL A 665 -1.98 -9.39 9.00
N LYS A 666 -1.50 -8.34 8.34
CA LYS A 666 -0.44 -8.37 7.29
C LYS A 666 -0.70 -9.37 6.14
N SER A 667 -1.94 -9.87 5.96
CA SER A 667 -2.32 -10.71 4.83
C SER A 667 -2.96 -9.88 3.72
N SER A 668 -2.54 -10.11 2.48
CA SER A 668 -3.21 -9.61 1.28
C SER A 668 -4.04 -10.69 0.58
N GLU A 669 -3.95 -11.96 1.03
CA GLU A 669 -4.80 -13.04 0.50
C GLU A 669 -6.27 -12.82 0.90
N PRO A 670 -7.22 -12.82 -0.07
CA PRO A 670 -8.64 -12.80 0.26
C PRO A 670 -9.07 -14.03 1.06
N ALA A 671 -9.86 -13.82 2.10
CA ALA A 671 -10.44 -14.90 2.89
C ALA A 671 -11.48 -15.67 2.08
N LEU A 672 -11.42 -17.00 2.12
CA LEU A 672 -12.37 -17.88 1.44
C LEU A 672 -13.51 -18.26 2.37
N PHE A 673 -14.74 -18.29 1.84
CA PHE A 673 -15.91 -18.70 2.59
C PHE A 673 -16.98 -19.32 1.69
N THR A 674 -17.92 -20.03 2.32
CA THR A 674 -19.17 -20.47 1.69
C THR A 674 -20.31 -20.36 2.69
N TRP A 675 -21.53 -20.36 2.19
CA TRP A 675 -22.73 -20.54 3.02
C TRP A 675 -23.83 -21.27 2.27
N THR A 676 -24.76 -21.82 3.07
CA THR A 676 -26.01 -22.37 2.60
C THR A 676 -27.14 -21.59 3.28
N ILE A 677 -28.11 -21.11 2.50
CA ILE A 677 -29.29 -20.38 3.00
C ILE A 677 -30.54 -21.18 2.68
N THR A 678 -31.33 -21.48 3.69
CA THR A 678 -32.59 -22.23 3.58
C THR A 678 -33.75 -21.47 4.20
N GLU A 679 -34.97 -21.71 3.72
CA GLU A 679 -36.18 -21.27 4.41
C GLU A 679 -36.45 -22.12 5.66
N LYS A 680 -36.92 -21.46 6.72
CA LYS A 680 -37.43 -22.10 7.96
C LYS A 680 -38.89 -22.46 7.89
#